data_76eb039dfbf3ae8646bb8597773730f0
#
_entry.id   76eb039dfbf3ae8646bb8597773730f0
#
_cell.length_a   1.000
_cell.length_b   1.000
_cell.length_c   1.000
_cell.angle_alpha   90.00
_cell.angle_beta   90.00
_cell.angle_gamma   90.00
#
_symmetry.space_group_name_H-M   'P 1'
#
loop_
_entity.id
_entity.type
_entity.pdbx_description
1 polymer ?
#
loop_
_entity_poly.entity_id
_entity_poly.type
_entity_poly.pdbx_seq_one_letter_code
_entity_poly.pdbx_strand_id
1 'polypeptide(L)'
;MRVLLIILQLFYILLPSSTLSSTILSSELHTGLYFRAHTVIPEERTSLNLTPDKPINLKKGGILDFEVLLRSEKHNYGYVARIILNDTLNIDLLANKGWNKNQLSLMKGNHQLMNLNDLHTVSHYQEGDWLHVSLEINYEEQKVAWTLNGTKQSVSTNLPLLSSVQIVFGLNNIKSFKSTDVAPMNLRNIKVTTIKGKSLREWSLSKHGEANVYDALENARASIHNGVWEIDQHIKWEKLTSFYLHGTNGRIAPYQKKNDGGIFAILKDTIYTYSISNGKLIKTITSSGQPYNSTVSSLIYDSIDNLLISYTPERDILNSYNFQKNKWELNIPNVFLSYLHQSSCYIPEKKELIAFGGYGFYQYNAILFKHNKDSVGWQKTDFSQTIEPRYMTSMGYLGDGKILLLGGYGSKSGKQEETPKNFYDLHIIDTDQMLSKKLWEFSNDRSEVFGNSIVIGKEKKSFYVLSFDNDRAHSYLKLNQFDITAPNRKLLADSIPFLFHDTESYCTLFYNEATSQFIAALIYQDGAINSKVELYGLKSPAIQIDDVIQNSSDLSPSDSSTNIYINIFILFIILIILISSTLYLKKRNKKKKEFELILYSSDDQVKIQNSSIRLLGGFQIVNTKGVDITTGFTQILRHLFLYMLLYSYKDTNGITSDQLIETFWFGMDKSNAMNNRNVNLSKLRLLLKDIGNININHKNGYWHLTMDTSVSCDYIEMIDLLKKANAEVKSKVPSLLTTLNRISELGQKGELLPDITEEWIDRFKEDYSILLSDILLESIKLPEVKSELMLLLKLAEIILSSDSLDENAIQYKCYALHYLGKKGLSKQCYENFCEEYTRILGTKPEMEYSDIIKRS
;
A
#
# COMPACT_ATOMS: atom_id res chain seq x y z
N MET A 1 -0.51 50.65 31.84
CA MET A 1 -0.80 50.79 30.39
C MET A 1 0.13 50.04 29.51
N ARG A 2 1.48 50.11 29.61
CA ARG A 2 2.43 49.36 28.77
C ARG A 2 2.34 47.83 28.94
N VAL A 3 2.05 47.29 30.13
CA VAL A 3 1.89 45.86 30.42
C VAL A 3 0.60 45.32 29.79
N LEU A 4 -0.46 46.11 29.75
CA LEU A 4 -1.74 45.73 29.11
C LEU A 4 -1.65 45.66 27.58
N LEU A 5 -0.82 46.51 26.98
CA LEU A 5 -0.56 46.52 25.54
C LEU A 5 0.29 45.30 25.09
N ILE A 6 1.23 44.86 25.94
CA ILE A 6 2.08 43.69 25.68
C ILE A 6 1.24 42.40 25.83
N ILE A 7 0.29 42.37 26.76
CA ILE A 7 -0.65 41.23 26.92
C ILE A 7 -1.65 41.16 25.75
N LEU A 8 -2.11 42.30 25.23
CA LEU A 8 -2.96 42.33 24.03
C LEU A 8 -2.22 41.98 22.74
N GLN A 9 -0.92 42.32 22.61
CA GLN A 9 -0.10 41.89 21.47
C GLN A 9 0.24 40.36 21.53
N LEU A 10 0.44 39.80 22.72
CA LEU A 10 0.60 38.36 22.89
C LEU A 10 -0.69 37.60 22.64
N PHE A 11 -1.86 38.20 22.89
CA PHE A 11 -3.15 37.58 22.56
C PHE A 11 -3.43 37.55 21.05
N TYR A 12 -2.88 38.53 20.26
CA TYR A 12 -3.04 38.56 18.81
C TYR A 12 -2.11 37.58 18.07
N ILE A 13 -1.02 37.12 18.71
CA ILE A 13 -0.07 36.12 18.18
C ILE A 13 -0.55 34.68 18.49
N LEU A 14 -1.51 34.50 19.39
CA LEU A 14 -2.04 33.18 19.81
C LEU A 14 -3.40 32.83 19.19
N LEU A 15 -3.93 33.63 18.29
CA LEU A 15 -5.05 33.22 17.46
C LEU A 15 -4.49 32.31 16.33
N PRO A 16 -4.82 31.02 16.31
CA PRO A 16 -4.49 30.20 15.15
C PRO A 16 -5.24 30.83 13.96
N SER A 17 -4.50 31.28 12.95
CA SER A 17 -5.06 31.57 11.64
C SER A 17 -5.68 30.25 11.16
N SER A 18 -7.01 30.13 11.31
CA SER A 18 -7.78 29.07 10.68
C SER A 18 -7.72 29.28 9.17
N THR A 19 -6.65 28.77 8.55
CA THR A 19 -6.75 28.34 7.17
C THR A 19 -7.66 27.10 7.18
N LEU A 20 -8.96 27.33 7.10
CA LEU A 20 -9.88 26.29 6.66
C LEU A 20 -9.43 25.92 5.25
N SER A 21 -8.56 24.93 5.17
CA SER A 21 -8.18 24.34 3.90
C SER A 21 -9.32 23.43 3.43
N SER A 22 -9.62 23.57 2.17
CA SER A 22 -10.55 22.77 1.38
C SER A 22 -10.27 21.24 1.34
N THR A 23 -9.44 20.74 2.23
CA THR A 23 -9.06 19.32 2.36
C THR A 23 -10.10 18.47 3.10
N ILE A 24 -11.05 19.07 3.84
CA ILE A 24 -12.08 18.30 4.57
C ILE A 24 -13.11 17.67 3.62
N LEU A 25 -13.33 18.23 2.43
CA LEU A 25 -14.34 17.72 1.49
C LEU A 25 -13.90 16.44 0.74
N SER A 26 -12.61 16.13 0.65
CA SER A 26 -12.13 14.97 -0.10
C SER A 26 -12.12 13.66 0.72
N SER A 27 -12.04 13.73 2.04
CA SER A 27 -11.98 12.55 2.91
C SER A 27 -13.35 11.88 3.12
N GLU A 28 -14.45 12.61 3.02
CA GLU A 28 -15.80 12.04 3.14
C GLU A 28 -16.25 11.25 1.89
N LEU A 29 -15.70 11.55 0.73
CA LEU A 29 -16.10 10.95 -0.55
C LEU A 29 -15.68 9.49 -0.72
N HIS A 30 -14.66 9.01 0.02
CA HIS A 30 -14.05 7.68 -0.16
C HIS A 30 -14.04 6.84 1.12
N THR A 31 -14.95 7.09 2.05
CA THR A 31 -15.13 6.29 3.26
C THR A 31 -16.12 5.16 3.04
N GLY A 32 -15.88 4.04 3.69
CA GLY A 32 -16.81 2.90 3.70
C GLY A 32 -16.13 1.59 3.42
N LEU A 33 -16.83 0.51 3.73
CA LEU A 33 -16.44 -0.86 3.46
C LEU A 33 -17.10 -1.34 2.17
N TYR A 34 -16.31 -1.76 1.20
CA TYR A 34 -16.77 -2.37 -0.05
C TYR A 34 -17.02 -3.86 0.19
N PHE A 35 -18.21 -4.35 -0.16
CA PHE A 35 -18.59 -5.75 -0.04
C PHE A 35 -18.37 -6.48 -1.36
N ARG A 36 -17.44 -7.44 -1.39
CA ARG A 36 -17.32 -8.41 -2.47
C ARG A 36 -18.57 -9.28 -2.46
N ALA A 37 -19.25 -9.37 -3.58
CA ALA A 37 -20.54 -10.07 -3.75
C ALA A 37 -20.39 -11.24 -4.74
N HIS A 38 -21.19 -11.26 -5.80
CA HIS A 38 -21.26 -12.36 -6.74
C HIS A 38 -20.15 -12.38 -7.81
N THR A 39 -19.25 -11.42 -7.79
CA THR A 39 -18.05 -11.39 -8.66
C THR A 39 -16.96 -12.37 -8.20
N VAL A 40 -17.06 -12.86 -6.97
CA VAL A 40 -16.16 -13.84 -6.36
C VAL A 40 -16.93 -15.07 -5.87
N ILE A 41 -16.20 -16.16 -5.58
CA ILE A 41 -16.78 -17.37 -5.00
C ILE A 41 -17.34 -17.09 -3.59
N PRO A 42 -18.28 -17.91 -3.08
CA PRO A 42 -18.95 -17.63 -1.81
C PRO A 42 -18.01 -17.42 -0.61
N GLU A 43 -16.89 -18.13 -0.57
CA GLU A 43 -15.89 -18.10 0.51
C GLU A 43 -15.11 -16.77 0.55
N GLU A 44 -15.02 -16.07 -0.59
CA GLU A 44 -14.34 -14.79 -0.73
C GLU A 44 -15.26 -13.57 -0.57
N ARG A 45 -16.56 -13.79 -0.39
CA ARG A 45 -17.53 -12.71 -0.19
C ARG A 45 -17.34 -12.04 1.17
N THR A 46 -17.69 -10.77 1.25
CA THR A 46 -17.45 -9.95 2.43
C THR A 46 -18.50 -10.15 3.51
N SER A 47 -18.06 -10.21 4.76
CA SER A 47 -18.83 -10.18 5.98
C SER A 47 -18.37 -9.08 6.91
N LEU A 48 -19.33 -8.39 7.54
CA LEU A 48 -19.08 -7.52 8.69
C LEU A 48 -19.99 -7.98 9.83
N ASN A 49 -19.41 -8.56 10.88
CA ASN A 49 -20.14 -8.94 12.09
C ASN A 49 -19.90 -7.88 13.17
N LEU A 50 -20.94 -7.15 13.56
CA LEU A 50 -20.86 -6.11 14.58
C LEU A 50 -20.78 -6.66 16.00
N THR A 51 -21.06 -7.93 16.22
CA THR A 51 -21.22 -8.56 17.52
C THR A 51 -20.47 -9.89 17.63
N PRO A 52 -19.18 -9.96 17.22
CA PRO A 52 -18.44 -11.21 17.18
C PRO A 52 -18.19 -11.81 18.57
N ASP A 53 -18.03 -10.96 19.59
CA ASP A 53 -17.68 -11.37 20.93
C ASP A 53 -18.90 -11.45 21.86
N LYS A 54 -19.82 -10.49 21.73
CA LYS A 54 -20.99 -10.41 22.61
C LYS A 54 -22.20 -9.76 21.91
N PRO A 55 -23.40 -10.39 21.95
CA PRO A 55 -24.62 -9.77 21.49
C PRO A 55 -24.98 -8.48 22.22
N ILE A 56 -25.71 -7.59 21.55
CA ILE A 56 -26.23 -6.37 22.14
C ILE A 56 -27.55 -6.65 22.86
N ASN A 57 -27.72 -6.13 24.07
CA ASN A 57 -28.99 -6.19 24.78
C ASN A 57 -29.80 -4.90 24.55
N LEU A 58 -30.80 -4.97 23.71
CA LEU A 58 -31.69 -3.86 23.37
C LEU A 58 -32.93 -3.80 24.27
N LYS A 59 -33.08 -4.77 25.18
CA LYS A 59 -34.25 -4.90 26.08
C LYS A 59 -35.57 -4.82 25.31
N LYS A 60 -36.22 -3.63 25.30
CA LYS A 60 -37.54 -3.40 24.76
C LYS A 60 -37.55 -2.89 23.31
N GLY A 61 -36.40 -2.52 22.78
CA GLY A 61 -36.30 -2.09 21.39
C GLY A 61 -35.03 -1.31 21.10
N GLY A 62 -34.74 -1.15 19.82
CA GLY A 62 -33.62 -0.40 19.32
C GLY A 62 -33.75 -0.04 17.85
N ILE A 63 -32.86 0.84 17.43
CA ILE A 63 -32.77 1.32 16.07
C ILE A 63 -31.35 1.04 15.55
N LEU A 64 -31.27 0.47 14.37
CA LEU A 64 -30.04 0.29 13.60
C LEU A 64 -30.04 1.27 12.42
N ASP A 65 -29.19 2.28 12.49
CA ASP A 65 -29.00 3.28 11.44
C ASP A 65 -27.70 2.98 10.68
N PHE A 66 -27.71 3.13 9.36
CA PHE A 66 -26.51 3.02 8.52
C PHE A 66 -26.74 3.64 7.15
N GLU A 67 -25.63 3.89 6.45
CA GLU A 67 -25.67 4.32 5.05
C GLU A 67 -25.18 3.17 4.16
N VAL A 68 -25.96 2.87 3.11
CA VAL A 68 -25.63 1.85 2.13
C VAL A 68 -25.70 2.40 0.71
N LEU A 69 -24.68 2.12 -0.10
CA LEU A 69 -24.67 2.37 -1.54
C LEU A 69 -24.83 1.04 -2.23
N LEU A 70 -25.95 0.82 -2.93
CA LEU A 70 -26.20 -0.39 -3.69
C LEU A 70 -25.59 -0.23 -5.09
N ARG A 71 -24.58 -1.07 -5.37
CA ARG A 71 -23.88 -1.03 -6.66
C ARG A 71 -24.65 -1.78 -7.75
N SER A 72 -24.55 -1.28 -8.98
CA SER A 72 -25.11 -1.95 -10.15
C SER A 72 -24.13 -2.99 -10.70
N GLU A 73 -24.38 -4.27 -10.41
CA GLU A 73 -23.58 -5.40 -10.89
C GLU A 73 -24.47 -6.36 -11.69
N LYS A 74 -23.87 -7.31 -12.40
CA LYS A 74 -24.61 -8.31 -13.20
C LYS A 74 -25.59 -9.15 -12.33
N HIS A 75 -25.20 -9.45 -11.11
CA HIS A 75 -25.98 -10.20 -10.12
C HIS A 75 -26.26 -9.28 -8.92
N ASN A 76 -27.38 -8.63 -8.92
CA ASN A 76 -27.76 -7.55 -8.01
C ASN A 76 -28.78 -8.01 -6.98
N TYR A 77 -28.44 -9.03 -6.17
CA TYR A 77 -29.28 -9.56 -5.10
C TYR A 77 -28.46 -10.02 -3.91
N GLY A 78 -29.08 -10.12 -2.75
CA GLY A 78 -28.49 -10.72 -1.57
C GLY A 78 -28.85 -9.98 -0.28
N TYR A 79 -28.23 -10.43 0.80
CA TYR A 79 -28.40 -9.85 2.11
C TYR A 79 -27.61 -8.56 2.24
N VAL A 80 -28.31 -7.48 2.62
CA VAL A 80 -27.69 -6.24 3.08
C VAL A 80 -27.33 -6.42 4.55
N ALA A 81 -28.34 -6.73 5.41
CA ALA A 81 -28.16 -6.93 6.83
C ALA A 81 -29.03 -8.10 7.33
N ARG A 82 -28.51 -8.83 8.31
CA ARG A 82 -29.23 -9.82 9.11
C ARG A 82 -29.13 -9.47 10.58
N ILE A 83 -30.28 -9.33 11.24
CA ILE A 83 -30.42 -9.08 12.66
C ILE A 83 -31.02 -10.34 13.30
N ILE A 84 -30.25 -11.00 14.16
CA ILE A 84 -30.63 -12.23 14.84
C ILE A 84 -31.08 -11.90 16.25
N LEU A 85 -32.29 -12.27 16.57
CA LEU A 85 -32.94 -12.00 17.85
C LEU A 85 -32.96 -13.28 18.69
N ASN A 86 -32.31 -13.27 19.85
CA ASN A 86 -32.24 -14.35 20.83
C ASN A 86 -31.85 -15.73 20.24
N ASP A 87 -31.06 -15.77 19.20
CA ASP A 87 -30.61 -16.98 18.48
C ASP A 87 -31.78 -17.86 17.92
N THR A 88 -32.96 -17.29 17.80
CA THR A 88 -34.19 -18.04 17.36
C THR A 88 -34.89 -17.42 16.19
N LEU A 89 -34.76 -16.12 15.97
CA LEU A 89 -35.51 -15.39 14.95
C LEU A 89 -34.57 -14.41 14.25
N ASN A 90 -34.77 -14.22 12.95
CA ASN A 90 -34.03 -13.21 12.18
C ASN A 90 -34.95 -12.18 11.55
N ILE A 91 -34.43 -10.97 11.43
CA ILE A 91 -34.97 -9.91 10.59
C ILE A 91 -33.89 -9.59 9.56
N ASP A 92 -34.22 -9.73 8.28
CA ASP A 92 -33.31 -9.58 7.17
C ASP A 92 -33.71 -8.43 6.26
N LEU A 93 -32.75 -7.58 5.94
CA LEU A 93 -32.86 -6.62 4.85
C LEU A 93 -32.20 -7.21 3.61
N LEU A 94 -32.98 -7.40 2.56
CA LEU A 94 -32.56 -7.97 1.28
C LEU A 94 -32.61 -6.91 0.19
N ALA A 95 -31.59 -6.86 -0.65
CA ALA A 95 -31.65 -6.15 -1.92
C ALA A 95 -31.84 -7.10 -3.07
N ASN A 96 -32.60 -6.69 -4.09
CA ASN A 96 -32.80 -7.43 -5.33
C ASN A 96 -32.95 -6.44 -6.49
N LYS A 97 -32.49 -6.81 -7.67
CA LYS A 97 -32.73 -6.05 -8.91
C LYS A 97 -33.82 -6.82 -9.70
N GLY A 98 -35.06 -6.43 -9.55
CA GLY A 98 -36.11 -6.79 -10.50
C GLY A 98 -35.90 -6.07 -11.83
N TRP A 99 -36.60 -6.45 -12.89
CA TRP A 99 -36.52 -5.90 -14.25
C TRP A 99 -36.24 -4.39 -14.27
N ASN A 100 -34.94 -4.00 -14.31
CA ASN A 100 -34.39 -2.64 -14.32
C ASN A 100 -34.64 -1.75 -13.08
N LYS A 101 -35.06 -2.31 -11.93
CA LYS A 101 -35.33 -1.53 -10.71
C LYS A 101 -34.71 -2.19 -9.49
N ASN A 102 -33.99 -1.39 -8.69
CA ASN A 102 -33.50 -1.85 -7.39
C ASN A 102 -34.66 -1.95 -6.41
N GLN A 103 -34.76 -3.08 -5.71
CA GLN A 103 -35.83 -3.40 -4.75
C GLN A 103 -35.21 -3.68 -3.38
N LEU A 104 -35.91 -3.31 -2.33
CA LEU A 104 -35.58 -3.71 -0.95
C LEU A 104 -36.75 -4.49 -0.34
N SER A 105 -36.42 -5.53 0.40
CA SER A 105 -37.41 -6.34 1.15
C SER A 105 -36.95 -6.51 2.59
N LEU A 106 -37.87 -6.35 3.53
CA LEU A 106 -37.64 -6.66 4.93
C LEU A 106 -38.40 -7.95 5.27
N MET A 107 -37.63 -8.93 5.75
CA MET A 107 -38.16 -10.26 6.07
C MET A 107 -38.07 -10.52 7.58
N LYS A 108 -38.99 -11.32 8.11
CA LYS A 108 -38.92 -11.90 9.46
C LYS A 108 -38.98 -13.42 9.31
N GLY A 109 -37.86 -14.09 9.55
CA GLY A 109 -37.71 -15.48 9.15
C GLY A 109 -38.02 -15.63 7.65
N ASN A 110 -39.00 -16.49 7.30
CA ASN A 110 -39.41 -16.67 5.91
C ASN A 110 -40.58 -15.80 5.47
N HIS A 111 -41.05 -14.87 6.32
CA HIS A 111 -42.21 -14.04 6.03
C HIS A 111 -41.78 -12.62 5.64
N GLN A 112 -42.28 -12.16 4.50
CA GLN A 112 -42.07 -10.78 4.07
C GLN A 112 -42.91 -9.82 4.91
N LEU A 113 -42.25 -8.88 5.59
CA LEU A 113 -42.87 -7.83 6.37
C LEU A 113 -43.20 -6.60 5.51
N MET A 114 -42.21 -6.12 4.78
CA MET A 114 -42.32 -4.94 3.92
C MET A 114 -41.53 -5.17 2.63
N ASN A 115 -41.99 -4.51 1.55
CA ASN A 115 -41.33 -4.57 0.26
C ASN A 115 -41.42 -3.20 -0.43
N LEU A 116 -40.29 -2.78 -1.00
CA LEU A 116 -40.22 -1.61 -1.86
C LEU A 116 -39.75 -2.06 -3.25
N ASN A 117 -40.66 -1.98 -4.21
CA ASN A 117 -40.43 -2.51 -5.56
C ASN A 117 -39.60 -1.60 -6.44
N ASP A 118 -39.38 -0.35 -6.03
CA ASP A 118 -38.62 0.64 -6.81
C ASP A 118 -37.97 1.69 -5.87
N LEU A 119 -36.67 1.62 -5.72
CA LEU A 119 -35.92 2.57 -4.91
C LEU A 119 -35.98 4.02 -5.44
N HIS A 120 -36.25 4.22 -6.74
CA HIS A 120 -36.43 5.57 -7.30
C HIS A 120 -37.67 6.29 -6.73
N THR A 121 -38.59 5.57 -6.08
CA THR A 121 -39.71 6.19 -5.38
C THR A 121 -39.33 6.80 -4.02
N VAL A 122 -38.13 6.50 -3.53
CA VAL A 122 -37.60 7.09 -2.30
C VAL A 122 -37.14 8.52 -2.57
N SER A 123 -37.54 9.44 -1.69
CA SER A 123 -37.17 10.84 -1.80
C SER A 123 -35.65 11.04 -1.90
N HIS A 124 -35.23 11.85 -2.87
CA HIS A 124 -33.80 12.20 -3.09
C HIS A 124 -32.86 11.00 -3.28
N TYR A 125 -33.32 9.91 -3.94
CA TYR A 125 -32.46 8.77 -4.27
C TYR A 125 -32.31 8.62 -5.80
N GLN A 126 -31.04 8.52 -6.23
CA GLN A 126 -30.65 8.11 -7.58
C GLN A 126 -29.75 6.87 -7.51
N GLU A 127 -29.68 6.09 -8.60
CA GLU A 127 -28.79 4.93 -8.65
C GLU A 127 -27.33 5.39 -8.52
N GLY A 128 -26.62 4.82 -7.54
CA GLY A 128 -25.24 5.23 -7.17
C GLY A 128 -25.15 6.19 -5.98
N ASP A 129 -26.29 6.63 -5.43
CA ASP A 129 -26.30 7.45 -4.22
C ASP A 129 -26.26 6.59 -2.95
N TRP A 130 -25.79 7.21 -1.87
CA TRP A 130 -25.89 6.63 -0.55
C TRP A 130 -27.33 6.71 -0.04
N LEU A 131 -27.89 5.55 0.34
CA LEU A 131 -29.20 5.43 0.95
C LEU A 131 -29.05 5.38 2.47
N HIS A 132 -29.63 6.32 3.17
CA HIS A 132 -29.75 6.26 4.63
C HIS A 132 -30.86 5.31 5.02
N VAL A 133 -30.51 4.27 5.78
CA VAL A 133 -31.44 3.23 6.26
C VAL A 133 -31.48 3.26 7.76
N SER A 134 -32.70 3.35 8.33
CA SER A 134 -32.96 3.24 9.76
C SER A 134 -33.94 2.10 9.99
N LEU A 135 -33.54 1.05 10.69
CA LEU A 135 -34.37 -0.10 11.05
C LEU A 135 -34.73 -0.04 12.53
N GLU A 136 -36.02 0.20 12.83
CA GLU A 136 -36.56 0.23 14.17
C GLU A 136 -37.20 -1.11 14.52
N ILE A 137 -36.84 -1.74 15.62
CA ILE A 137 -37.43 -2.95 16.17
C ILE A 137 -37.95 -2.60 17.56
N ASN A 138 -39.30 -2.52 17.72
CA ASN A 138 -39.93 -2.06 18.95
C ASN A 138 -40.77 -3.19 19.56
N TYR A 139 -40.22 -3.77 20.66
CA TYR A 139 -40.91 -4.84 21.39
C TYR A 139 -42.16 -4.33 22.13
N GLU A 140 -42.16 -3.13 22.70
CA GLU A 140 -43.28 -2.58 23.45
C GLU A 140 -44.50 -2.34 22.57
N GLU A 141 -44.26 -1.86 21.33
CA GLU A 141 -45.31 -1.61 20.35
C GLU A 141 -45.60 -2.82 19.44
N GLN A 142 -44.84 -3.90 19.59
CA GLN A 142 -44.91 -5.07 18.70
C GLN A 142 -44.86 -4.68 17.23
N LYS A 143 -43.83 -3.85 16.88
CA LYS A 143 -43.73 -3.17 15.59
C LYS A 143 -42.31 -3.19 15.05
N VAL A 144 -42.20 -3.36 13.74
CA VAL A 144 -40.98 -3.15 12.98
C VAL A 144 -41.20 -2.01 11.97
N ALA A 145 -40.25 -1.09 11.89
CA ALA A 145 -40.31 -0.02 10.92
C ALA A 145 -38.96 0.13 10.22
N TRP A 146 -39.00 0.57 8.97
CA TRP A 146 -37.83 1.14 8.31
C TRP A 146 -38.07 2.60 7.91
N THR A 147 -37.01 3.36 7.86
CA THR A 147 -36.99 4.70 7.31
C THR A 147 -35.90 4.75 6.24
N LEU A 148 -36.26 5.11 5.01
CA LEU A 148 -35.36 5.21 3.87
C LEU A 148 -35.33 6.66 3.42
N ASN A 149 -34.18 7.34 3.54
CA ASN A 149 -34.01 8.77 3.26
C ASN A 149 -35.17 9.63 3.83
N GLY A 150 -35.58 9.35 5.08
CA GLY A 150 -36.67 10.07 5.75
C GLY A 150 -38.08 9.53 5.50
N THR A 151 -38.30 8.65 4.52
CA THR A 151 -39.61 8.03 4.27
C THR A 151 -39.81 6.83 5.17
N LYS A 152 -40.75 6.92 6.13
CA LYS A 152 -40.98 5.87 7.12
C LYS A 152 -42.15 4.96 6.72
N GLN A 153 -41.96 3.63 6.84
CA GLN A 153 -42.99 2.60 6.76
C GLN A 153 -42.89 1.69 7.96
N SER A 154 -43.98 1.09 8.38
CA SER A 154 -44.01 0.24 9.57
C SER A 154 -45.11 -0.81 9.50
N VAL A 155 -44.88 -1.95 10.19
CA VAL A 155 -45.77 -3.08 10.27
C VAL A 155 -45.82 -3.64 11.69
N SER A 156 -47.00 -4.00 12.17
CA SER A 156 -47.15 -4.71 13.44
C SER A 156 -46.82 -6.18 13.25
N THR A 157 -46.00 -6.73 14.16
CA THR A 157 -45.58 -8.12 14.12
C THR A 157 -45.18 -8.59 15.53
N ASN A 158 -45.44 -9.85 15.85
CA ASN A 158 -45.07 -10.43 17.14
C ASN A 158 -43.52 -10.52 17.27
N LEU A 159 -42.97 -9.89 18.31
CA LEU A 159 -41.53 -9.82 18.58
C LEU A 159 -41.23 -10.40 19.97
N PRO A 160 -40.11 -11.13 20.13
CA PRO A 160 -39.61 -11.52 21.45
C PRO A 160 -38.95 -10.35 22.16
N LEU A 161 -38.77 -10.44 23.47
CA LEU A 161 -37.93 -9.51 24.24
C LEU A 161 -36.50 -9.55 23.69
N LEU A 162 -35.93 -8.36 23.37
CA LEU A 162 -34.62 -8.26 22.67
C LEU A 162 -33.44 -8.34 23.67
N SER A 163 -33.27 -9.49 24.30
CA SER A 163 -32.22 -9.73 25.31
C SER A 163 -30.85 -10.02 24.68
N SER A 164 -30.83 -10.61 23.49
CA SER A 164 -29.65 -10.95 22.72
C SER A 164 -29.88 -10.59 21.25
N VAL A 165 -29.15 -9.59 20.73
CA VAL A 165 -29.23 -9.15 19.34
C VAL A 165 -27.86 -9.22 18.70
N GLN A 166 -27.74 -10.01 17.63
CA GLN A 166 -26.56 -10.09 16.78
C GLN A 166 -26.85 -9.42 15.44
N ILE A 167 -25.87 -8.69 14.90
CA ILE A 167 -26.03 -7.92 13.66
C ILE A 167 -24.86 -8.24 12.73
N VAL A 168 -25.22 -8.72 11.52
CA VAL A 168 -24.25 -9.08 10.48
C VAL A 168 -24.66 -8.46 9.16
N PHE A 169 -23.71 -7.86 8.44
CA PHE A 169 -23.87 -7.37 7.09
C PHE A 169 -23.19 -8.32 6.10
N GLY A 170 -23.85 -8.60 4.96
CA GLY A 170 -23.34 -9.46 3.91
C GLY A 170 -23.30 -10.94 4.26
N LEU A 171 -22.14 -11.59 4.05
CA LEU A 171 -21.94 -13.02 4.32
C LEU A 171 -22.14 -13.31 5.81
N ASN A 172 -22.93 -14.33 6.12
CA ASN A 172 -23.16 -14.75 7.50
C ASN A 172 -22.85 -16.24 7.73
N ASN A 173 -21.95 -16.52 8.68
CA ASN A 173 -21.51 -17.85 9.06
C ASN A 173 -22.06 -18.33 10.42
N ILE A 174 -22.98 -17.58 11.05
CA ILE A 174 -23.63 -18.00 12.30
C ILE A 174 -24.49 -19.22 12.06
N LYS A 175 -24.26 -20.29 12.82
CA LYS A 175 -24.66 -21.69 12.53
C LYS A 175 -26.08 -21.88 11.97
N SER A 176 -27.12 -21.43 12.66
CA SER A 176 -28.53 -21.62 12.24
C SER A 176 -28.98 -20.57 11.22
N PHE A 177 -28.21 -19.56 10.95
CA PHE A 177 -28.58 -18.39 10.14
C PHE A 177 -27.61 -18.14 8.99
N LYS A 178 -26.91 -19.17 8.52
CA LYS A 178 -25.95 -19.03 7.41
C LYS A 178 -26.60 -18.46 6.15
N SER A 179 -25.89 -17.53 5.52
CA SER A 179 -26.24 -17.01 4.20
C SER A 179 -25.00 -16.66 3.41
N THR A 180 -24.97 -17.07 2.16
CA THR A 180 -23.82 -16.83 1.26
C THR A 180 -24.09 -15.73 0.25
N ASP A 181 -25.35 -15.35 0.03
CA ASP A 181 -25.69 -14.31 -0.92
C ASP A 181 -25.47 -12.92 -0.31
N VAL A 182 -24.58 -12.16 -0.88
CA VAL A 182 -24.21 -10.82 -0.46
C VAL A 182 -24.70 -9.81 -1.47
N ALA A 183 -25.43 -8.80 -1.03
CA ALA A 183 -25.80 -7.69 -1.90
C ALA A 183 -24.55 -6.92 -2.35
N PRO A 184 -24.41 -6.58 -3.64
CA PRO A 184 -23.33 -5.69 -4.08
C PRO A 184 -23.52 -4.30 -3.48
N MET A 185 -22.74 -3.98 -2.44
CA MET A 185 -22.94 -2.75 -1.67
C MET A 185 -21.63 -2.21 -1.11
N ASN A 186 -21.67 -0.93 -0.77
CA ASN A 186 -20.71 -0.29 0.15
C ASN A 186 -21.48 0.16 1.40
N LEU A 187 -20.83 0.16 2.55
CA LEU A 187 -21.45 0.40 3.85
C LEU A 187 -20.61 1.38 4.68
N ARG A 188 -21.26 2.34 5.35
CA ARG A 188 -20.62 3.27 6.28
C ARG A 188 -21.58 3.78 7.36
N ASN A 189 -21.06 4.50 8.34
CA ASN A 189 -21.81 5.24 9.37
C ASN A 189 -22.85 4.39 10.11
N ILE A 190 -22.44 3.26 10.66
CA ILE A 190 -23.35 2.36 11.39
C ILE A 190 -23.53 2.85 12.82
N LYS A 191 -24.77 2.94 13.27
CA LYS A 191 -25.13 3.33 14.62
C LYS A 191 -26.23 2.45 15.19
N VAL A 192 -26.11 2.07 16.46
CA VAL A 192 -27.14 1.35 17.20
C VAL A 192 -27.60 2.19 18.38
N THR A 193 -28.90 2.49 18.43
CA THR A 193 -29.50 3.29 19.52
C THR A 193 -30.66 2.56 20.19
N THR A 194 -30.99 2.96 21.39
CA THR A 194 -32.26 2.56 22.02
C THR A 194 -33.42 3.30 21.31
N ILE A 195 -34.68 2.82 21.47
CA ILE A 195 -35.88 3.53 20.99
C ILE A 195 -35.96 4.98 21.52
N LYS A 196 -35.39 5.26 22.69
CA LYS A 196 -35.34 6.61 23.28
C LYS A 196 -34.19 7.47 22.74
N GLY A 197 -33.47 7.00 21.71
CA GLY A 197 -32.40 7.77 21.06
C GLY A 197 -31.04 7.74 21.78
N LYS A 198 -30.87 6.95 22.85
CA LYS A 198 -29.55 6.80 23.48
C LYS A 198 -28.65 5.95 22.59
N SER A 199 -27.50 6.49 22.17
CA SER A 199 -26.47 5.76 21.41
C SER A 199 -25.86 4.65 22.27
N LEU A 200 -25.75 3.45 21.69
CA LEU A 200 -25.16 2.26 22.29
C LEU A 200 -23.87 1.86 21.59
N ARG A 201 -23.80 1.96 20.27
CA ARG A 201 -22.67 1.58 19.43
C ARG A 201 -22.61 2.49 18.22
N GLU A 202 -21.37 2.79 17.76
CA GLU A 202 -21.16 3.62 16.58
C GLU A 202 -19.89 3.22 15.86
N TRP A 203 -19.98 2.83 14.57
CA TRP A 203 -18.87 2.48 13.69
C TRP A 203 -18.93 3.35 12.44
N SER A 204 -17.98 4.27 12.27
CA SER A 204 -17.92 5.15 11.09
C SER A 204 -17.50 4.40 9.82
N LEU A 205 -16.72 3.31 9.96
CA LEU A 205 -16.06 2.60 8.87
C LEU A 205 -15.16 3.52 8.02
N SER A 206 -14.52 4.50 8.64
CA SER A 206 -13.62 5.46 7.98
C SER A 206 -12.16 5.01 7.94
N LYS A 207 -11.76 4.11 8.83
CA LYS A 207 -10.41 3.53 8.86
C LYS A 207 -10.27 2.40 7.85
N HIS A 208 -9.10 2.23 7.28
CA HIS A 208 -8.77 1.22 6.27
C HIS A 208 -7.62 0.30 6.74
N GLY A 209 -7.49 -0.86 6.07
CA GLY A 209 -6.39 -1.81 6.32
C GLY A 209 -6.55 -2.71 7.55
N GLU A 210 -7.68 -2.67 8.25
CA GLU A 210 -7.94 -3.46 9.45
C GLU A 210 -8.99 -4.55 9.23
N ALA A 211 -8.73 -5.77 9.72
CA ALA A 211 -9.71 -6.86 9.76
C ALA A 211 -10.74 -6.71 10.89
N ASN A 212 -10.51 -5.79 11.81
CA ASN A 212 -11.41 -5.45 12.91
C ASN A 212 -11.60 -3.94 12.97
N VAL A 213 -12.78 -3.52 13.34
CA VAL A 213 -13.10 -2.13 13.67
C VAL A 213 -13.71 -2.07 15.05
N TYR A 214 -13.52 -0.95 15.73
CA TYR A 214 -13.98 -0.76 17.09
C TYR A 214 -15.02 0.35 17.12
N ASP A 215 -16.07 0.12 17.89
CA ASP A 215 -17.09 1.11 18.18
C ASP A 215 -16.52 2.29 18.97
N ALA A 216 -16.92 3.50 18.56
CA ALA A 216 -16.41 4.74 19.14
C ALA A 216 -16.86 5.00 20.59
N LEU A 217 -17.89 4.32 21.09
CA LEU A 217 -18.49 4.60 22.41
C LEU A 217 -17.96 3.67 23.51
N GLU A 218 -17.90 2.36 23.25
CA GLU A 218 -17.51 1.36 24.25
C GLU A 218 -16.32 0.50 23.81
N ASN A 219 -15.70 0.84 22.68
CA ASN A 219 -14.58 0.11 22.08
C ASN A 219 -14.90 -1.38 21.79
N ALA A 220 -16.19 -1.67 21.51
CA ALA A 220 -16.61 -3.00 21.16
C ALA A 220 -16.15 -3.36 19.74
N ARG A 221 -15.57 -4.55 19.59
CA ARG A 221 -15.02 -5.05 18.33
C ARG A 221 -16.13 -5.46 17.38
N ALA A 222 -16.00 -5.08 16.11
CA ALA A 222 -16.66 -5.70 14.98
C ALA A 222 -15.60 -6.37 14.07
N SER A 223 -15.90 -7.56 13.55
CA SER A 223 -14.99 -8.33 12.71
C SER A 223 -15.36 -8.23 11.24
N ILE A 224 -14.34 -8.02 10.40
CA ILE A 224 -14.47 -7.95 8.96
C ILE A 224 -13.79 -9.20 8.37
N HIS A 225 -14.47 -9.84 7.42
CA HIS A 225 -13.93 -10.96 6.65
C HIS A 225 -14.01 -10.62 5.17
N ASN A 226 -12.87 -10.75 4.46
CA ASN A 226 -12.74 -10.40 3.04
C ASN A 226 -13.23 -8.98 2.69
N GLY A 227 -13.07 -8.03 3.58
CA GLY A 227 -13.45 -6.64 3.36
C GLY A 227 -12.44 -5.91 2.49
N VAL A 228 -12.93 -5.00 1.65
CA VAL A 228 -12.13 -4.03 0.91
C VAL A 228 -12.58 -2.64 1.33
N TRP A 229 -11.66 -1.83 1.78
CA TRP A 229 -11.98 -0.45 2.09
C TRP A 229 -12.14 0.37 0.81
N GLU A 230 -13.14 1.23 0.73
CA GLU A 230 -13.36 2.04 -0.47
C GLU A 230 -12.12 2.89 -0.79
N ILE A 231 -11.47 3.43 0.23
CA ILE A 231 -10.24 4.20 0.09
C ILE A 231 -9.09 3.39 -0.52
N ASP A 232 -9.02 2.08 -0.22
CA ASP A 232 -7.95 1.21 -0.73
C ASP A 232 -7.95 1.11 -2.26
N GLN A 233 -9.11 1.22 -2.90
CA GLN A 233 -9.22 1.21 -4.37
C GLN A 233 -8.57 2.44 -5.01
N HIS A 234 -8.37 3.52 -4.23
CA HIS A 234 -7.77 4.77 -4.65
C HIS A 234 -6.29 4.91 -4.28
N ILE A 235 -5.77 3.99 -3.45
CA ILE A 235 -4.38 4.00 -2.98
C ILE A 235 -3.61 2.71 -3.28
N LYS A 236 -4.28 1.63 -3.71
CA LYS A 236 -3.66 0.34 -4.00
C LYS A 236 -3.94 -0.10 -5.43
N TRP A 237 -2.87 -0.46 -6.14
CA TRP A 237 -3.01 -1.06 -7.45
C TRP A 237 -3.56 -2.48 -7.36
N GLU A 238 -4.66 -2.74 -8.04
CA GLU A 238 -5.25 -4.07 -8.17
C GLU A 238 -4.76 -4.73 -9.46
N LYS A 239 -4.23 -5.95 -9.36
CA LYS A 239 -3.85 -6.72 -10.54
C LYS A 239 -5.09 -7.24 -11.26
N LEU A 240 -5.35 -6.70 -12.45
CA LEU A 240 -6.53 -7.05 -13.25
C LEU A 240 -6.34 -8.37 -14.03
N THR A 241 -5.15 -8.58 -14.57
CA THR A 241 -4.82 -9.79 -15.33
C THR A 241 -3.31 -9.98 -15.48
N SER A 242 -2.92 -11.21 -15.79
CA SER A 242 -1.55 -11.58 -16.18
C SER A 242 -1.63 -12.73 -17.19
N PHE A 243 -0.89 -12.64 -18.30
CA PHE A 243 -0.82 -13.71 -19.28
C PHE A 243 0.52 -13.70 -20.04
N TYR A 244 0.84 -14.82 -20.66
CA TYR A 244 2.07 -15.00 -21.42
C TYR A 244 1.84 -14.96 -22.92
N LEU A 245 2.76 -14.29 -23.61
CA LEU A 245 2.97 -14.42 -25.05
C LEU A 245 4.14 -15.40 -25.24
N HIS A 246 3.90 -16.51 -25.93
CA HIS A 246 4.92 -17.53 -26.16
C HIS A 246 5.91 -17.10 -27.23
N GLY A 247 6.88 -16.29 -26.85
CA GLY A 247 7.93 -15.71 -27.67
C GLY A 247 8.46 -14.40 -27.10
N THR A 248 9.59 -13.96 -27.62
CA THR A 248 10.22 -12.67 -27.30
C THR A 248 9.68 -11.56 -28.19
N ASN A 249 9.93 -10.30 -27.84
CA ASN A 249 9.55 -9.11 -28.60
C ASN A 249 8.04 -8.87 -28.71
N GLY A 250 7.25 -9.34 -27.74
CA GLY A 250 5.84 -8.93 -27.64
C GLY A 250 5.71 -7.41 -27.51
N ARG A 251 4.61 -6.85 -28.02
CA ARG A 251 4.28 -5.42 -27.91
C ARG A 251 2.85 -5.25 -27.44
N ILE A 252 2.61 -4.17 -26.73
CA ILE A 252 1.28 -3.80 -26.23
C ILE A 252 0.89 -2.41 -26.73
N ALA A 253 -0.41 -2.22 -26.94
CA ALA A 253 -1.00 -0.92 -27.20
C ALA A 253 -2.31 -0.80 -26.42
N PRO A 254 -2.52 0.27 -25.65
CA PRO A 254 -3.81 0.55 -25.05
C PRO A 254 -4.85 0.90 -26.12
N TYR A 255 -6.11 0.55 -25.85
CA TYR A 255 -7.25 1.04 -26.62
C TYR A 255 -8.32 1.59 -25.70
N GLN A 256 -9.04 2.59 -26.22
CA GLN A 256 -10.22 3.17 -25.56
C GLN A 256 -11.36 3.24 -26.56
N LYS A 257 -12.52 2.68 -26.18
CA LYS A 257 -13.78 2.77 -26.89
C LYS A 257 -14.85 3.32 -25.96
N LYS A 258 -15.98 3.79 -26.47
CA LYS A 258 -17.03 4.47 -25.69
C LYS A 258 -17.46 3.72 -24.42
N ASN A 259 -17.58 2.40 -24.48
CA ASN A 259 -18.07 1.56 -23.36
C ASN A 259 -17.06 0.49 -22.93
N ASP A 260 -15.84 0.50 -23.42
CA ASP A 260 -14.82 -0.47 -23.10
C ASP A 260 -13.44 0.12 -23.32
N GLY A 261 -12.47 -0.38 -22.59
CA GLY A 261 -11.06 -0.08 -22.77
C GLY A 261 -10.23 -1.29 -22.40
N GLY A 262 -9.00 -1.30 -22.83
CA GLY A 262 -8.12 -2.42 -22.57
C GLY A 262 -6.80 -2.32 -23.34
N ILE A 263 -6.21 -3.47 -23.62
CA ILE A 263 -4.99 -3.55 -24.40
C ILE A 263 -5.11 -4.54 -25.57
N PHE A 264 -4.39 -4.24 -26.62
CA PHE A 264 -3.92 -5.20 -27.60
C PHE A 264 -2.50 -5.61 -27.22
N ALA A 265 -2.23 -6.91 -27.27
CA ALA A 265 -0.87 -7.43 -27.20
C ALA A 265 -0.62 -8.27 -28.44
N ILE A 266 0.52 -8.07 -29.08
CA ILE A 266 0.85 -8.79 -30.32
C ILE A 266 2.14 -9.57 -30.20
N LEU A 267 2.16 -10.72 -30.82
CA LEU A 267 3.37 -11.50 -31.06
C LEU A 267 3.21 -12.29 -32.36
N LYS A 268 4.09 -12.04 -33.34
CA LYS A 268 4.05 -12.67 -34.66
C LYS A 268 2.66 -12.53 -35.32
N ASP A 269 2.00 -13.63 -35.61
CA ASP A 269 0.67 -13.71 -36.22
C ASP A 269 -0.50 -13.66 -35.25
N THR A 270 -0.24 -13.45 -34.00
CA THR A 270 -1.26 -13.54 -32.95
C THR A 270 -1.51 -12.20 -32.29
N ILE A 271 -2.78 -11.83 -32.18
CA ILE A 271 -3.26 -10.65 -31.43
C ILE A 271 -4.07 -11.13 -30.25
N TYR A 272 -3.67 -10.69 -29.07
CA TYR A 272 -4.41 -10.86 -27.82
C TYR A 272 -5.14 -9.56 -27.51
N THR A 273 -6.43 -9.64 -27.27
CA THR A 273 -7.25 -8.49 -26.87
C THR A 273 -7.78 -8.74 -25.48
N TYR A 274 -7.40 -7.90 -24.53
CA TYR A 274 -7.97 -7.92 -23.19
C TYR A 274 -8.91 -6.73 -22.99
N SER A 275 -10.18 -7.01 -22.63
CA SER A 275 -11.19 -6.01 -22.30
C SER A 275 -11.29 -5.88 -20.79
N ILE A 276 -11.09 -4.66 -20.27
CA ILE A 276 -11.17 -4.37 -18.83
C ILE A 276 -12.62 -4.49 -18.34
N SER A 277 -13.59 -3.98 -19.11
CA SER A 277 -15.00 -4.00 -18.72
C SER A 277 -15.57 -5.41 -18.56
N ASN A 278 -15.07 -6.38 -19.32
CA ASN A 278 -15.55 -7.75 -19.32
C ASN A 278 -14.63 -8.74 -18.59
N GLY A 279 -13.39 -8.34 -18.28
CA GLY A 279 -12.34 -9.24 -17.77
C GLY A 279 -11.95 -10.36 -18.76
N LYS A 280 -12.24 -10.21 -20.07
CA LYS A 280 -12.04 -11.28 -21.05
C LYS A 280 -10.77 -11.07 -21.88
N LEU A 281 -9.99 -12.14 -22.02
CA LEU A 281 -8.86 -12.25 -22.93
C LEU A 281 -9.29 -13.05 -24.17
N ILE A 282 -9.16 -12.44 -25.35
CA ILE A 282 -9.46 -13.07 -26.65
C ILE A 282 -8.17 -13.18 -27.44
N LYS A 283 -7.91 -14.36 -27.98
CA LYS A 283 -6.78 -14.64 -28.87
C LYS A 283 -7.29 -14.74 -30.31
N THR A 284 -6.70 -13.92 -31.19
CA THR A 284 -7.00 -13.92 -32.63
C THR A 284 -5.74 -14.23 -33.40
N ILE A 285 -5.80 -15.22 -34.32
CA ILE A 285 -4.73 -15.53 -35.27
C ILE A 285 -5.05 -14.77 -36.55
N THR A 286 -4.07 -14.02 -37.06
CA THR A 286 -4.23 -13.24 -38.28
C THR A 286 -4.21 -14.14 -39.52
N SER A 287 -5.05 -13.81 -40.51
CA SER A 287 -5.19 -14.62 -41.70
C SER A 287 -3.99 -14.49 -42.65
N SER A 288 -3.35 -13.32 -42.65
CA SER A 288 -2.17 -13.07 -43.49
C SER A 288 -1.43 -11.80 -43.06
N GLY A 289 -0.18 -11.70 -43.47
CA GLY A 289 0.71 -10.61 -43.10
C GLY A 289 1.24 -10.75 -41.64
N GLN A 290 2.16 -9.91 -41.29
CA GLN A 290 2.76 -9.88 -39.97
C GLN A 290 2.95 -8.44 -39.50
N PRO A 291 2.86 -8.16 -38.17
CA PRO A 291 3.37 -6.91 -37.67
C PRO A 291 4.88 -6.84 -37.92
N TYR A 292 5.41 -5.64 -37.91
CA TYR A 292 6.85 -5.52 -37.81
C TYR A 292 7.28 -5.99 -36.41
N ASN A 293 7.94 -7.13 -36.37
CA ASN A 293 8.27 -7.80 -35.12
C ASN A 293 9.80 -7.77 -34.91
N SER A 294 10.27 -6.71 -34.28
CA SER A 294 11.64 -6.59 -33.80
C SER A 294 11.67 -5.98 -32.41
N THR A 295 12.83 -6.07 -31.74
CA THR A 295 13.05 -5.44 -30.40
C THR A 295 12.80 -3.93 -30.38
N VAL A 296 12.79 -3.31 -31.55
CA VAL A 296 12.66 -1.85 -31.73
C VAL A 296 11.32 -1.40 -32.29
N SER A 297 10.40 -2.31 -32.62
CA SER A 297 9.08 -1.94 -33.10
C SER A 297 8.19 -1.38 -32.03
N SER A 298 7.40 -0.38 -32.36
CA SER A 298 6.37 0.16 -31.48
C SER A 298 4.97 -0.21 -31.99
N LEU A 299 4.00 -0.20 -31.08
CA LEU A 299 2.61 -0.53 -31.38
C LEU A 299 1.68 0.57 -30.86
N ILE A 300 0.74 1.00 -31.69
CA ILE A 300 -0.28 1.97 -31.29
C ILE A 300 -1.64 1.61 -31.90
N TYR A 301 -2.71 2.01 -31.26
CA TYR A 301 -4.07 1.84 -31.76
C TYR A 301 -4.64 3.17 -32.25
N ASP A 302 -5.01 3.20 -33.52
CA ASP A 302 -5.80 4.29 -34.12
C ASP A 302 -7.28 4.04 -33.83
N SER A 303 -7.85 4.82 -32.93
CA SER A 303 -9.26 4.72 -32.55
C SER A 303 -10.23 5.26 -33.58
N ILE A 304 -9.78 6.11 -34.51
CA ILE A 304 -10.62 6.73 -35.53
C ILE A 304 -10.88 5.75 -36.68
N ASP A 305 -9.82 5.18 -37.22
CA ASP A 305 -9.93 4.25 -38.34
C ASP A 305 -10.01 2.78 -37.89
N ASN A 306 -9.99 2.54 -36.55
CA ASN A 306 -9.99 1.21 -35.95
C ASN A 306 -8.89 0.30 -36.50
N LEU A 307 -7.66 0.79 -36.43
CA LEU A 307 -6.48 0.08 -36.93
C LEU A 307 -5.46 -0.11 -35.81
N LEU A 308 -4.80 -1.25 -35.79
CA LEU A 308 -3.63 -1.47 -34.97
C LEU A 308 -2.38 -1.26 -35.83
N ILE A 309 -1.51 -0.34 -35.42
CA ILE A 309 -0.36 0.10 -36.21
C ILE A 309 0.93 -0.35 -35.53
N SER A 310 1.73 -1.15 -36.26
CA SER A 310 3.09 -1.51 -35.85
C SER A 310 4.06 -0.73 -36.75
N TYR A 311 5.02 -0.02 -36.14
CA TYR A 311 5.83 0.94 -36.87
C TYR A 311 7.28 1.03 -36.38
N THR A 312 8.14 1.54 -37.26
CA THR A 312 9.54 1.91 -36.99
C THR A 312 9.88 3.12 -37.86
N PRO A 313 9.87 4.34 -37.29
CA PRO A 313 9.95 5.57 -38.09
C PRO A 313 11.25 5.78 -38.85
N GLU A 314 12.37 5.35 -38.34
CA GLU A 314 13.69 5.54 -38.94
C GLU A 314 13.82 4.82 -40.27
N ARG A 315 13.05 3.76 -40.44
CA ARG A 315 13.05 2.92 -41.65
C ARG A 315 11.83 3.12 -42.53
N ASP A 316 11.03 4.16 -42.24
CA ASP A 316 9.76 4.43 -42.93
C ASP A 316 8.79 3.23 -42.94
N ILE A 317 8.88 2.36 -41.91
CA ILE A 317 8.03 1.17 -41.79
C ILE A 317 6.77 1.53 -41.02
N LEU A 318 5.63 1.16 -41.62
CA LEU A 318 4.33 1.24 -40.98
C LEU A 318 3.45 0.11 -41.49
N ASN A 319 3.13 -0.85 -40.63
CA ASN A 319 2.21 -1.95 -40.94
C ASN A 319 0.92 -1.73 -40.15
N SER A 320 -0.23 -1.82 -40.81
CA SER A 320 -1.52 -1.69 -40.18
C SER A 320 -2.31 -2.99 -40.19
N TYR A 321 -2.93 -3.33 -39.06
CA TYR A 321 -3.85 -4.47 -38.98
C TYR A 321 -5.29 -4.00 -39.14
N ASN A 322 -5.98 -4.61 -40.07
CA ASN A 322 -7.38 -4.37 -40.34
C ASN A 322 -8.23 -5.45 -39.65
N PHE A 323 -9.02 -5.06 -38.64
CA PHE A 323 -9.84 -5.98 -37.88
C PHE A 323 -10.97 -6.65 -38.70
N GLN A 324 -11.49 -5.97 -39.74
CA GLN A 324 -12.54 -6.54 -40.60
C GLN A 324 -12.00 -7.60 -41.54
N LYS A 325 -10.80 -7.36 -42.08
CA LYS A 325 -10.14 -8.29 -42.99
C LYS A 325 -9.31 -9.34 -42.28
N ASN A 326 -9.12 -9.23 -40.96
CA ASN A 326 -8.25 -10.09 -40.17
C ASN A 326 -6.83 -10.24 -40.76
N LYS A 327 -6.26 -9.17 -41.27
CA LYS A 327 -4.93 -9.21 -41.91
C LYS A 327 -4.11 -7.96 -41.63
N TRP A 328 -2.79 -8.13 -41.66
CA TRP A 328 -1.85 -7.02 -41.71
C TRP A 328 -1.70 -6.53 -43.16
N GLU A 329 -1.77 -5.23 -43.38
CA GLU A 329 -1.52 -4.56 -44.66
C GLU A 329 -0.09 -4.02 -44.62
N LEU A 330 0.65 -4.17 -45.69
CA LEU A 330 2.10 -3.98 -45.84
C LEU A 330 2.95 -5.01 -45.06
N ASN A 331 3.61 -5.85 -45.86
CA ASN A 331 4.54 -6.86 -45.37
C ASN A 331 5.95 -6.42 -45.79
N ILE A 332 6.69 -5.84 -44.86
CA ILE A 332 8.08 -5.45 -45.10
C ILE A 332 8.99 -6.49 -44.44
N PRO A 333 9.99 -7.03 -45.18
CA PRO A 333 10.91 -8.02 -44.66
C PRO A 333 11.76 -7.43 -43.50
N ASN A 334 12.19 -8.29 -42.57
CA ASN A 334 12.99 -7.94 -41.39
C ASN A 334 14.17 -7.04 -41.76
N VAL A 335 14.19 -5.84 -41.21
CA VAL A 335 15.29 -4.90 -41.32
C VAL A 335 15.98 -4.81 -39.94
N PHE A 336 17.29 -5.00 -39.90
CA PHE A 336 18.06 -4.95 -38.66
C PHE A 336 18.22 -3.51 -38.16
N LEU A 337 18.01 -3.36 -36.84
CA LEU A 337 18.37 -2.22 -35.98
C LEU A 337 17.70 -0.87 -36.31
N SER A 338 16.96 -0.41 -35.29
CA SER A 338 16.37 0.92 -35.17
C SER A 338 16.57 1.42 -33.75
N TYR A 339 15.94 2.53 -33.39
CA TYR A 339 16.05 3.09 -32.04
C TYR A 339 15.10 2.42 -31.08
N LEU A 340 15.63 2.05 -29.89
CA LEU A 340 14.89 1.48 -28.77
C LEU A 340 14.22 2.58 -27.93
N HIS A 341 13.13 2.24 -27.26
CA HIS A 341 12.44 3.10 -26.30
C HIS A 341 12.12 4.51 -26.81
N GLN A 342 11.62 4.60 -28.03
CA GLN A 342 10.97 5.82 -28.49
C GLN A 342 9.65 6.01 -27.76
N SER A 343 9.38 7.22 -27.31
CA SER A 343 8.04 7.58 -26.85
C SER A 343 7.15 7.93 -28.05
N SER A 344 5.86 7.69 -27.91
CA SER A 344 4.91 7.99 -28.99
C SER A 344 3.55 8.41 -28.46
N CYS A 345 2.84 9.19 -29.26
CA CYS A 345 1.43 9.48 -29.04
C CYS A 345 0.68 9.62 -30.38
N TYR A 346 -0.64 9.43 -30.33
CA TYR A 346 -1.53 9.61 -31.46
C TYR A 346 -2.36 10.87 -31.27
N ILE A 347 -2.47 11.69 -32.32
CA ILE A 347 -3.28 12.89 -32.37
C ILE A 347 -4.56 12.58 -33.17
N PRO A 348 -5.68 12.26 -32.51
CA PRO A 348 -6.88 11.74 -33.20
C PRO A 348 -7.46 12.71 -34.22
N GLU A 349 -7.53 14.01 -33.90
CA GLU A 349 -8.16 15.03 -34.74
C GLU A 349 -7.45 15.21 -36.11
N LYS A 350 -6.14 14.91 -36.12
CA LYS A 350 -5.30 15.05 -37.31
C LYS A 350 -4.94 13.71 -37.92
N LYS A 351 -5.28 12.59 -37.27
CA LYS A 351 -4.83 11.24 -37.62
C LYS A 351 -3.31 11.16 -37.77
N GLU A 352 -2.60 11.84 -36.85
CA GLU A 352 -1.15 11.92 -36.86
C GLU A 352 -0.55 11.02 -35.77
N LEU A 353 0.44 10.24 -36.18
CA LEU A 353 1.29 9.47 -35.30
C LEU A 353 2.60 10.23 -35.07
N ILE A 354 2.92 10.48 -33.82
CA ILE A 354 4.14 11.17 -33.41
C ILE A 354 5.01 10.18 -32.64
N ALA A 355 6.31 10.16 -32.94
CA ALA A 355 7.31 9.45 -32.14
C ALA A 355 8.52 10.37 -31.90
N PHE A 356 9.20 10.19 -30.76
CA PHE A 356 10.35 11.03 -30.38
C PHE A 356 11.47 10.23 -29.77
N GLY A 357 12.72 10.65 -30.10
CA GLY A 357 13.92 10.21 -29.44
C GLY A 357 14.29 8.76 -29.72
N GLY A 358 14.91 8.11 -28.77
CA GLY A 358 15.31 6.71 -28.85
C GLY A 358 16.83 6.52 -28.82
N TYR A 359 17.23 5.27 -28.53
CA TYR A 359 18.63 4.84 -28.45
C TYR A 359 18.91 3.73 -29.44
N GLY A 360 19.96 3.87 -30.23
CA GLY A 360 20.44 2.87 -31.17
C GLY A 360 21.80 3.25 -31.76
N PHE A 361 22.56 2.28 -32.25
CA PHE A 361 23.88 2.53 -32.83
C PHE A 361 24.83 3.30 -31.89
N TYR A 362 24.77 3.03 -30.59
CA TYR A 362 25.53 3.75 -29.52
C TYR A 362 25.25 5.25 -29.45
N GLN A 363 24.08 5.68 -29.92
CA GLN A 363 23.68 7.08 -29.93
C GLN A 363 22.25 7.26 -29.42
N TYR A 364 22.03 8.36 -28.71
CA TYR A 364 20.73 8.92 -28.41
C TYR A 364 20.36 9.93 -29.48
N ASN A 365 19.06 10.10 -29.75
CA ASN A 365 18.64 11.13 -30.68
C ASN A 365 17.55 12.05 -30.08
N ALA A 366 17.34 13.20 -30.74
CA ALA A 366 16.31 14.17 -30.40
C ALA A 366 15.42 14.45 -31.62
N ILE A 367 15.19 13.43 -32.43
CA ILE A 367 14.39 13.55 -33.65
C ILE A 367 12.92 13.28 -33.31
N LEU A 368 12.05 14.19 -33.73
CA LEU A 368 10.63 13.98 -33.74
C LEU A 368 10.23 13.46 -35.14
N PHE A 369 9.56 12.34 -35.13
CA PHE A 369 9.00 11.68 -36.30
C PHE A 369 7.49 11.91 -36.31
N LYS A 370 6.97 12.39 -37.47
CA LYS A 370 5.55 12.64 -37.66
C LYS A 370 5.07 11.89 -38.91
N HIS A 371 4.03 11.11 -38.78
CA HIS A 371 3.36 10.43 -39.85
C HIS A 371 1.88 10.80 -39.88
N ASN A 372 1.43 11.24 -41.05
CA ASN A 372 0.02 11.44 -41.34
C ASN A 372 -0.40 10.38 -42.37
N LYS A 373 -1.62 9.86 -42.27
CA LYS A 373 -2.15 8.83 -43.14
C LYS A 373 -2.06 9.20 -44.65
N ASP A 374 -2.20 10.48 -44.97
CA ASP A 374 -2.20 11.01 -46.31
C ASP A 374 -0.79 11.38 -46.82
N SER A 375 0.24 11.25 -45.96
CA SER A 375 1.63 11.55 -46.29
C SER A 375 2.38 10.31 -46.78
N VAL A 376 3.33 10.52 -47.66
CA VAL A 376 4.28 9.47 -48.07
C VAL A 376 5.46 9.49 -47.09
N GLY A 377 5.56 8.45 -46.27
CA GLY A 377 6.66 8.30 -45.30
C GLY A 377 6.55 9.17 -44.04
N TRP A 378 7.65 9.24 -43.29
CA TRP A 378 7.75 9.99 -42.03
C TRP A 378 8.44 11.33 -42.24
N GLN A 379 7.80 12.38 -41.75
CA GLN A 379 8.45 13.69 -41.61
C GLN A 379 9.36 13.67 -40.39
N LYS A 380 10.60 14.16 -40.52
CA LYS A 380 11.63 14.15 -39.45
C LYS A 380 12.03 15.57 -39.12
N THR A 381 12.04 15.93 -37.87
CA THR A 381 12.51 17.23 -37.36
C THR A 381 13.48 17.01 -36.22
N ASP A 382 14.70 17.55 -36.32
CA ASP A 382 15.71 17.45 -35.30
C ASP A 382 15.56 18.59 -34.26
N PHE A 383 15.37 18.19 -33.01
CA PHE A 383 15.25 19.10 -31.85
C PHE A 383 16.52 19.18 -31.00
N SER A 384 17.65 18.63 -31.43
CA SER A 384 18.90 18.56 -30.66
C SER A 384 19.43 19.92 -30.14
N GLN A 385 18.99 21.03 -30.74
CA GLN A 385 19.33 22.39 -30.30
C GLN A 385 18.50 22.85 -29.07
N THR A 386 17.36 22.26 -28.82
CA THR A 386 16.41 22.68 -27.76
C THR A 386 16.07 21.57 -26.77
N ILE A 387 16.26 20.31 -27.15
CA ILE A 387 16.04 19.13 -26.32
C ILE A 387 17.25 18.22 -26.47
N GLU A 388 17.95 17.93 -25.37
CA GLU A 388 19.10 17.04 -25.39
C GLU A 388 18.67 15.64 -25.89
N PRO A 389 19.50 14.98 -26.74
CA PRO A 389 19.25 13.64 -27.25
C PRO A 389 19.05 12.61 -26.15
N ARG A 390 17.97 11.82 -26.25
CA ARG A 390 17.54 10.93 -25.17
C ARG A 390 16.58 9.82 -25.61
N TYR A 391 16.42 8.80 -24.77
CA TYR A 391 15.43 7.74 -24.88
C TYR A 391 14.71 7.57 -23.53
N MET A 392 13.74 6.67 -23.40
CA MET A 392 12.92 6.48 -22.22
C MET A 392 12.22 7.78 -21.75
N THR A 393 11.75 8.58 -22.70
CA THR A 393 10.93 9.74 -22.42
C THR A 393 9.46 9.36 -22.23
N SER A 394 8.70 10.19 -21.54
CA SER A 394 7.24 10.08 -21.53
C SER A 394 6.60 11.10 -22.45
N MET A 395 5.59 10.70 -23.20
CA MET A 395 4.88 11.58 -24.11
C MET A 395 3.37 11.51 -23.93
N GLY A 396 2.69 12.65 -24.09
CA GLY A 396 1.22 12.70 -24.06
C GLY A 396 0.66 13.88 -24.83
N TYR A 397 -0.49 13.66 -25.48
CA TYR A 397 -1.19 14.69 -26.24
C TYR A 397 -1.98 15.63 -25.29
N LEU A 398 -1.66 16.92 -25.32
CA LEU A 398 -2.31 17.94 -24.49
C LEU A 398 -3.57 18.51 -25.13
N GLY A 399 -3.68 18.44 -26.45
CA GLY A 399 -4.71 19.09 -27.28
C GLY A 399 -4.13 20.22 -28.11
N ASP A 400 -4.91 20.70 -29.09
CA ASP A 400 -4.57 21.82 -29.96
C ASP A 400 -3.19 21.66 -30.67
N GLY A 401 -2.87 20.45 -31.13
CA GLY A 401 -1.60 20.14 -31.78
C GLY A 401 -0.37 20.18 -30.86
N LYS A 402 -0.56 20.20 -29.54
CA LYS A 402 0.55 20.27 -28.58
C LYS A 402 0.73 18.95 -27.85
N ILE A 403 1.99 18.55 -27.67
CA ILE A 403 2.38 17.38 -26.92
C ILE A 403 3.28 17.78 -25.75
N LEU A 404 3.19 17.03 -24.66
CA LEU A 404 4.13 17.10 -23.55
C LEU A 404 5.17 16.01 -23.69
N LEU A 405 6.44 16.35 -23.43
CA LEU A 405 7.58 15.44 -23.38
C LEU A 405 8.27 15.60 -22.04
N LEU A 406 8.38 14.54 -21.26
CA LEU A 406 8.96 14.54 -19.92
C LEU A 406 10.17 13.62 -19.84
N GLY A 407 11.26 14.12 -19.29
CA GLY A 407 12.40 13.36 -18.79
C GLY A 407 13.12 12.53 -19.83
N GLY A 408 13.65 11.40 -19.43
CA GLY A 408 14.41 10.44 -20.24
C GLY A 408 15.85 10.27 -19.77
N TYR A 409 16.61 9.44 -20.49
CA TYR A 409 18.04 9.20 -20.27
C TYR A 409 18.83 9.43 -21.54
N GLY A 410 19.97 10.10 -21.45
CA GLY A 410 20.78 10.40 -22.63
C GLY A 410 21.93 11.34 -22.34
N SER A 411 22.55 11.89 -23.37
CA SER A 411 23.68 12.80 -23.26
C SER A 411 23.50 14.04 -24.12
N LYS A 412 24.16 15.13 -23.73
CA LYS A 412 24.10 16.41 -24.49
C LYS A 412 24.61 16.28 -25.93
N SER A 413 25.60 15.45 -26.16
CA SER A 413 26.15 15.21 -27.51
C SER A 413 25.40 14.15 -28.30
N GLY A 414 24.50 13.41 -27.68
CA GLY A 414 23.87 12.23 -28.21
C GLY A 414 24.72 10.96 -28.18
N LYS A 415 26.00 11.04 -27.80
CA LYS A 415 26.87 9.87 -27.75
C LYS A 415 26.78 9.16 -26.40
N GLN A 416 26.72 7.85 -26.39
CA GLN A 416 26.68 7.04 -25.18
C GLN A 416 27.96 7.20 -24.33
N GLU A 417 29.08 7.44 -24.93
CA GLU A 417 30.39 7.56 -24.29
C GLU A 417 30.58 8.86 -23.49
N GLU A 418 29.71 9.86 -23.71
CA GLU A 418 29.86 11.20 -23.14
C GLU A 418 28.86 11.44 -22.01
N THR A 419 29.15 10.92 -20.81
CA THR A 419 28.45 11.17 -19.54
C THR A 419 26.92 11.21 -19.65
N PRO A 420 26.25 10.09 -20.00
CA PRO A 420 24.80 10.05 -20.03
C PRO A 420 24.21 10.24 -18.64
N LYS A 421 23.03 10.86 -18.56
CA LYS A 421 22.33 11.16 -17.32
C LYS A 421 20.81 11.08 -17.49
N ASN A 422 20.11 10.98 -16.39
CA ASN A 422 18.66 11.15 -16.35
C ASN A 422 18.30 12.64 -16.48
N PHE A 423 17.28 12.94 -17.26
CA PHE A 423 16.69 14.25 -17.41
C PHE A 423 15.38 14.35 -16.65
N TYR A 424 15.10 15.49 -16.05
CA TYR A 424 13.92 15.76 -15.23
C TYR A 424 13.23 17.06 -15.66
N ASP A 425 13.19 17.28 -16.96
CA ASP A 425 12.63 18.47 -17.59
C ASP A 425 11.33 18.16 -18.33
N LEU A 426 10.42 19.11 -18.36
CA LEU A 426 9.20 19.07 -19.13
C LEU A 426 9.30 20.03 -20.30
N HIS A 427 9.05 19.50 -21.47
CA HIS A 427 8.93 20.28 -22.71
C HIS A 427 7.51 20.22 -23.25
N ILE A 428 7.06 21.32 -23.86
CA ILE A 428 5.90 21.34 -24.73
C ILE A 428 6.37 21.49 -26.17
N ILE A 429 5.85 20.68 -27.06
CA ILE A 429 6.17 20.70 -28.49
C ILE A 429 4.89 21.02 -29.26
N ASP A 430 4.91 22.05 -30.08
CA ASP A 430 3.88 22.36 -31.05
C ASP A 430 4.15 21.56 -32.32
N THR A 431 3.26 20.63 -32.67
CA THR A 431 3.44 19.73 -33.81
C THR A 431 3.09 20.34 -35.17
N ASP A 432 2.49 21.53 -35.18
CA ASP A 432 2.19 22.31 -36.38
C ASP A 432 3.36 23.22 -36.74
N GLN A 433 3.84 23.96 -35.75
CA GLN A 433 4.97 24.88 -35.96
C GLN A 433 6.32 24.20 -35.84
N MET A 434 6.38 22.94 -35.37
CA MET A 434 7.61 22.19 -35.07
C MET A 434 8.54 22.99 -34.15
N LEU A 435 7.99 23.57 -33.10
CA LEU A 435 8.70 24.33 -32.08
C LEU A 435 8.59 23.64 -30.73
N SER A 436 9.67 23.66 -29.96
CA SER A 436 9.71 23.17 -28.57
C SER A 436 10.01 24.28 -27.59
N LYS A 437 9.45 24.18 -26.41
CA LYS A 437 9.73 25.08 -25.27
C LYS A 437 9.85 24.26 -23.99
N LYS A 438 10.96 24.44 -23.26
CA LYS A 438 11.09 23.92 -21.90
C LYS A 438 10.16 24.72 -20.97
N LEU A 439 9.29 24.02 -20.23
CA LEU A 439 8.38 24.59 -19.26
C LEU A 439 9.04 24.71 -17.90
N TRP A 440 9.66 23.61 -17.44
CA TRP A 440 10.39 23.56 -16.17
C TRP A 440 11.35 22.37 -16.12
N GLU A 441 12.17 22.35 -15.09
CA GLU A 441 13.10 21.27 -14.75
C GLU A 441 13.19 21.17 -13.22
N PHE A 442 13.38 19.98 -12.67
CA PHE A 442 13.66 19.77 -11.25
C PHE A 442 14.93 18.92 -11.08
N SER A 443 15.55 19.00 -9.90
CA SER A 443 16.68 18.14 -9.54
C SER A 443 16.16 16.89 -8.83
N ASN A 444 16.74 15.73 -9.15
CA ASN A 444 16.47 14.47 -8.47
C ASN A 444 17.82 13.77 -8.22
N ASP A 445 18.04 13.36 -6.98
CA ASP A 445 19.27 12.66 -6.57
C ASP A 445 19.20 11.15 -6.87
N ARG A 446 18.06 10.65 -7.37
CA ARG A 446 17.85 9.24 -7.70
C ARG A 446 17.96 9.03 -9.22
N SER A 447 18.45 7.84 -9.60
CA SER A 447 18.35 7.38 -10.98
C SER A 447 16.93 6.95 -11.28
N GLU A 448 16.14 7.83 -11.88
CA GLU A 448 14.74 7.61 -12.15
C GLU A 448 14.42 8.02 -13.59
N VAL A 449 13.64 7.21 -14.28
CA VAL A 449 13.07 7.51 -15.59
C VAL A 449 11.55 7.34 -15.55
N PHE A 450 10.90 7.76 -16.63
CA PHE A 450 9.45 7.73 -16.72
C PHE A 450 8.98 6.70 -17.76
N GLY A 451 7.79 6.11 -17.53
CA GLY A 451 7.14 5.22 -18.49
C GLY A 451 6.74 5.96 -19.78
N ASN A 452 6.44 5.22 -20.84
CA ASN A 452 6.34 5.76 -22.19
C ASN A 452 5.21 6.78 -22.42
N SER A 453 4.24 6.88 -21.52
CA SER A 453 3.02 7.67 -21.73
C SER A 453 2.69 8.62 -20.61
N ILE A 454 2.13 9.76 -20.97
CA ILE A 454 1.55 10.76 -20.06
C ILE A 454 0.03 10.73 -20.21
N VAL A 455 -0.69 10.68 -19.10
CA VAL A 455 -2.15 10.87 -19.03
C VAL A 455 -2.44 12.29 -18.59
N ILE A 456 -3.11 13.06 -19.44
CA ILE A 456 -3.48 14.45 -19.13
C ILE A 456 -4.70 14.47 -18.19
N GLY A 457 -4.64 15.27 -17.14
CA GLY A 457 -5.77 15.49 -16.24
C GLY A 457 -6.94 16.22 -16.94
N LYS A 458 -8.17 15.93 -16.53
CA LYS A 458 -9.40 16.47 -17.15
C LYS A 458 -9.41 18.00 -17.33
N GLU A 459 -8.84 18.73 -16.38
CA GLU A 459 -8.76 20.21 -16.43
C GLU A 459 -7.58 20.73 -17.25
N LYS A 460 -6.73 19.85 -17.80
CA LYS A 460 -5.50 20.20 -18.53
C LYS A 460 -4.54 21.10 -17.71
N LYS A 461 -4.57 20.98 -16.36
CA LYS A 461 -3.66 21.69 -15.45
C LYS A 461 -2.57 20.79 -14.89
N SER A 462 -2.82 19.49 -14.86
CA SER A 462 -1.92 18.45 -14.37
C SER A 462 -1.86 17.26 -15.31
N PHE A 463 -0.86 16.43 -15.10
CA PHE A 463 -0.73 15.16 -15.81
C PHE A 463 -0.21 14.06 -14.87
N TYR A 464 -0.42 12.82 -15.28
CA TYR A 464 -0.04 11.62 -14.55
C TYR A 464 0.94 10.81 -15.36
N VAL A 465 1.95 10.23 -14.69
CA VAL A 465 2.99 9.42 -15.33
C VAL A 465 3.53 8.37 -14.36
N LEU A 466 3.90 7.20 -14.86
CA LEU A 466 4.65 6.21 -14.10
C LEU A 466 6.13 6.56 -14.09
N SER A 467 6.81 6.35 -12.98
CA SER A 467 8.26 6.44 -12.88
C SER A 467 8.85 5.19 -12.26
N PHE A 468 10.11 4.89 -12.57
CA PHE A 468 10.84 3.75 -12.01
C PHE A 468 12.35 4.01 -12.00
N ASP A 469 13.05 3.32 -11.11
CA ASP A 469 14.52 3.41 -11.02
C ASP A 469 15.15 2.59 -12.16
N ASN A 470 16.03 3.23 -12.97
CA ASN A 470 16.65 2.59 -14.13
C ASN A 470 18.08 2.09 -13.87
N ASP A 471 18.55 2.14 -12.63
CA ASP A 471 19.86 1.65 -12.19
C ASP A 471 19.81 0.21 -11.63
N ARG A 472 18.63 -0.41 -11.59
CA ARG A 472 18.43 -1.75 -11.02
C ARG A 472 17.37 -2.55 -11.76
N ALA A 473 17.54 -3.88 -11.81
CA ALA A 473 16.60 -4.79 -12.47
C ALA A 473 15.29 -4.93 -11.69
N HIS A 474 15.35 -5.08 -10.37
CA HIS A 474 14.15 -5.12 -9.53
C HIS A 474 13.78 -3.70 -9.11
N SER A 475 12.84 -3.12 -9.83
CA SER A 475 12.34 -1.76 -9.62
C SER A 475 10.87 -1.74 -9.25
N TYR A 476 10.32 -0.54 -9.06
CA TYR A 476 8.91 -0.33 -8.73
C TYR A 476 8.35 0.82 -9.57
N LEU A 477 7.21 0.60 -10.20
CA LEU A 477 6.47 1.67 -10.86
C LEU A 477 5.74 2.49 -9.81
N LYS A 478 5.91 3.80 -9.86
CA LYS A 478 5.31 4.80 -8.96
C LYS A 478 4.46 5.76 -9.78
N LEU A 479 3.22 5.98 -9.38
CA LEU A 479 2.34 6.94 -10.05
C LEU A 479 2.63 8.35 -9.54
N ASN A 480 2.96 9.24 -10.45
CA ASN A 480 3.22 10.64 -10.14
C ASN A 480 2.18 11.53 -10.80
N GLN A 481 1.74 12.54 -10.08
CA GLN A 481 1.01 13.68 -10.62
C GLN A 481 1.95 14.90 -10.62
N PHE A 482 1.99 15.61 -11.74
CA PHE A 482 2.71 16.87 -11.89
C PHE A 482 1.78 17.98 -12.34
N ASP A 483 2.08 19.22 -11.95
CA ASP A 483 1.47 20.39 -12.57
C ASP A 483 2.15 20.67 -13.92
N ILE A 484 1.39 21.13 -14.92
CA ILE A 484 1.96 21.45 -16.24
C ILE A 484 2.83 22.72 -16.15
N THR A 485 2.48 23.66 -15.28
CA THR A 485 3.13 24.98 -15.21
C THR A 485 4.29 25.07 -14.21
N ALA A 486 4.41 24.08 -13.32
CA ALA A 486 5.43 24.07 -12.28
C ALA A 486 5.83 22.61 -11.94
N PRO A 487 7.05 22.36 -11.47
CA PRO A 487 7.52 21.01 -11.14
C PRO A 487 6.96 20.45 -9.82
N ASN A 488 5.72 20.79 -9.49
CA ASN A 488 5.05 20.27 -8.29
C ASN A 488 4.71 18.80 -8.51
N ARG A 489 5.38 17.93 -7.77
CA ARG A 489 5.24 16.48 -7.86
C ARG A 489 4.48 15.94 -6.66
N LYS A 490 3.50 15.09 -6.91
CA LYS A 490 2.81 14.30 -5.90
C LYS A 490 2.94 12.82 -6.23
N LEU A 491 3.41 12.03 -5.28
CA LEU A 491 3.41 10.58 -5.39
C LEU A 491 2.06 10.05 -4.94
N LEU A 492 1.40 9.28 -5.81
CA LEU A 492 0.04 8.77 -5.58
C LEU A 492 0.07 7.25 -5.47
N ALA A 493 -0.81 6.71 -4.63
CA ALA A 493 -1.00 5.28 -4.43
C ALA A 493 0.27 4.52 -3.99
N ASP A 494 0.17 3.21 -3.87
CA ASP A 494 1.28 2.32 -3.68
C ASP A 494 2.05 2.08 -5.00
N SER A 495 3.02 1.19 -4.99
CA SER A 495 3.88 0.92 -6.14
C SER A 495 3.65 -0.49 -6.70
N ILE A 496 3.88 -0.65 -8.00
CA ILE A 496 3.79 -1.94 -8.69
C ILE A 496 5.20 -2.51 -8.85
N PRO A 497 5.48 -3.77 -8.44
CA PRO A 497 6.75 -4.42 -8.75
C PRO A 497 7.00 -4.45 -10.26
N PHE A 498 8.20 -4.09 -10.70
CA PHE A 498 8.57 -3.99 -12.09
C PHE A 498 9.96 -4.59 -12.35
N LEU A 499 10.01 -5.61 -13.18
CA LEU A 499 11.27 -6.18 -13.63
C LEU A 499 11.76 -5.37 -14.83
N PHE A 500 12.80 -4.56 -14.60
CA PHE A 500 13.35 -3.69 -15.62
C PHE A 500 14.58 -4.32 -16.28
N HIS A 501 14.48 -4.56 -17.57
CA HIS A 501 15.59 -4.86 -18.46
C HIS A 501 15.52 -3.88 -19.63
N ASP A 502 16.54 -3.08 -19.80
CA ASP A 502 16.59 -1.89 -20.64
C ASP A 502 15.92 -2.06 -22.04
N THR A 503 16.19 -3.16 -22.72
CA THR A 503 15.67 -3.39 -24.07
C THR A 503 14.38 -4.23 -24.13
N GLU A 504 13.93 -4.78 -23.02
CA GLU A 504 12.92 -5.84 -22.98
C GLU A 504 11.69 -5.50 -22.11
N SER A 505 11.77 -4.42 -21.33
CA SER A 505 10.73 -4.03 -20.40
C SER A 505 10.09 -2.71 -20.80
N TYR A 506 8.77 -2.69 -20.95
CA TYR A 506 8.00 -1.49 -21.28
C TYR A 506 6.82 -1.35 -20.32
N CYS A 507 6.52 -0.13 -19.92
CA CYS A 507 5.32 0.19 -19.18
C CYS A 507 4.60 1.40 -19.80
N THR A 508 3.29 1.33 -19.80
CA THR A 508 2.44 2.42 -20.27
C THR A 508 1.31 2.67 -19.30
N LEU A 509 0.95 3.93 -19.15
CA LEU A 509 -0.17 4.39 -18.34
C LEU A 509 -1.26 4.91 -19.26
N PHE A 510 -2.51 4.52 -19.02
CA PHE A 510 -3.66 5.12 -19.68
C PHE A 510 -4.85 5.22 -18.73
N TYR A 511 -5.81 6.04 -19.06
CA TYR A 511 -7.03 6.21 -18.28
C TYR A 511 -8.20 5.52 -18.98
N ASN A 512 -8.87 4.61 -18.28
CA ASN A 512 -10.09 3.97 -18.78
C ASN A 512 -11.32 4.73 -18.29
N GLU A 513 -11.98 5.43 -19.19
CA GLU A 513 -13.18 6.22 -18.87
C GLU A 513 -14.37 5.35 -18.43
N ALA A 514 -14.53 4.16 -19.04
CA ALA A 514 -15.66 3.28 -18.74
C ALA A 514 -15.65 2.77 -17.29
N THR A 515 -14.48 2.54 -16.71
CA THR A 515 -14.33 2.08 -15.32
C THR A 515 -13.80 3.16 -14.38
N SER A 516 -13.51 4.36 -14.89
CA SER A 516 -12.90 5.47 -14.14
C SER A 516 -11.62 5.08 -13.41
N GLN A 517 -10.71 4.38 -14.12
CA GLN A 517 -9.47 3.85 -13.55
C GLN A 517 -8.23 4.30 -14.34
N PHE A 518 -7.14 4.55 -13.62
CA PHE A 518 -5.81 4.52 -14.20
C PHE A 518 -5.41 3.06 -14.41
N ILE A 519 -4.87 2.76 -15.57
CA ILE A 519 -4.41 1.42 -15.92
C ILE A 519 -2.91 1.47 -16.23
N ALA A 520 -2.14 0.71 -15.48
CA ALA A 520 -0.74 0.44 -15.78
C ALA A 520 -0.65 -0.88 -16.53
N ALA A 521 -0.15 -0.84 -17.76
CA ALA A 521 0.09 -2.02 -18.57
C ALA A 521 1.60 -2.24 -18.74
N LEU A 522 2.05 -3.42 -18.37
CA LEU A 522 3.45 -3.82 -18.37
C LEU A 522 3.65 -4.96 -19.36
N ILE A 523 4.77 -4.94 -20.05
CA ILE A 523 5.29 -6.09 -20.78
C ILE A 523 6.79 -6.19 -20.55
N TYR A 524 7.25 -7.38 -20.23
CA TYR A 524 8.67 -7.68 -20.01
C TYR A 524 8.99 -9.11 -20.39
N GLN A 525 10.26 -9.39 -20.67
CA GLN A 525 10.72 -10.74 -20.92
C GLN A 525 10.79 -11.52 -19.63
N ASP A 526 10.15 -12.70 -19.59
CA ASP A 526 10.16 -13.62 -18.46
C ASP A 526 10.78 -14.93 -18.90
N GLY A 527 12.03 -15.14 -18.50
CA GLY A 527 12.87 -16.22 -19.01
C GLY A 527 13.33 -16.02 -20.46
N ALA A 528 13.93 -17.04 -21.06
CA ALA A 528 14.59 -16.94 -22.36
C ALA A 528 13.62 -16.85 -23.56
N ILE A 529 12.34 -17.24 -23.40
CA ILE A 529 11.45 -17.54 -24.52
C ILE A 529 10.05 -16.96 -24.44
N ASN A 530 9.69 -16.23 -23.38
CA ASN A 530 8.34 -15.70 -23.19
C ASN A 530 8.35 -14.21 -22.88
N SER A 531 7.33 -13.49 -23.35
CA SER A 531 6.99 -12.15 -22.87
C SER A 531 5.79 -12.26 -21.94
N LYS A 532 5.85 -11.64 -20.76
CA LYS A 532 4.77 -11.57 -19.79
C LYS A 532 4.09 -10.22 -19.86
N VAL A 533 2.77 -10.24 -19.89
CA VAL A 533 1.92 -9.06 -19.88
C VAL A 533 1.18 -9.01 -18.56
N GLU A 534 1.21 -7.88 -17.87
CA GLU A 534 0.48 -7.64 -16.64
C GLU A 534 -0.26 -6.30 -16.70
N LEU A 535 -1.49 -6.29 -16.19
CA LEU A 535 -2.30 -5.08 -16.08
C LEU A 535 -2.69 -4.85 -14.63
N TYR A 536 -2.57 -3.60 -14.22
CA TYR A 536 -2.99 -3.14 -12.90
C TYR A 536 -3.95 -1.96 -13.05
N GLY A 537 -5.00 -1.95 -12.23
CA GLY A 537 -6.00 -0.89 -12.18
C GLY A 537 -5.94 -0.14 -10.87
N LEU A 538 -6.15 1.17 -10.91
CA LEU A 538 -6.27 2.06 -9.75
C LEU A 538 -7.43 3.00 -9.96
N LYS A 539 -8.38 3.02 -9.03
CA LYS A 539 -9.58 3.86 -9.14
C LYS A 539 -9.25 5.35 -9.06
N SER A 540 -9.88 6.14 -9.92
CA SER A 540 -9.73 7.61 -9.89
C SER A 540 -10.74 8.23 -8.92
N PRO A 541 -10.37 9.30 -8.21
CA PRO A 541 -9.05 9.93 -8.16
C PRO A 541 -8.03 9.09 -7.39
N ALA A 542 -6.79 9.02 -7.86
CA ALA A 542 -5.71 8.42 -7.09
C ALA A 542 -5.30 9.36 -5.94
N ILE A 543 -5.04 8.82 -4.76
CA ILE A 543 -4.80 9.56 -3.51
C ILE A 543 -3.39 9.25 -2.98
N GLN A 544 -2.78 10.22 -2.32
CA GLN A 544 -1.51 10.01 -1.60
C GLN A 544 -1.76 9.16 -0.35
N ILE A 545 -0.90 8.19 -0.09
CA ILE A 545 -0.99 7.33 1.10
C ILE A 545 -0.86 8.16 2.39
N ASP A 546 0.03 9.14 2.39
CA ASP A 546 0.27 10.00 3.55
C ASP A 546 -0.96 10.85 3.92
N ASP A 547 -1.74 11.29 2.93
CA ASP A 547 -2.98 12.04 3.17
C ASP A 547 -4.03 11.17 3.91
N VAL A 548 -4.05 9.87 3.63
CA VAL A 548 -4.97 8.92 4.28
C VAL A 548 -4.54 8.65 5.72
N ILE A 549 -3.26 8.48 5.98
CA ILE A 549 -2.71 8.22 7.31
C ILE A 549 -2.91 9.43 8.22
N GLN A 550 -2.70 10.65 7.72
CA GLN A 550 -2.91 11.89 8.48
C GLN A 550 -4.38 12.07 8.88
N ASN A 551 -5.32 11.82 7.95
CA ASN A 551 -6.76 11.91 8.23
C ASN A 551 -7.25 10.84 9.23
N SER A 552 -6.58 9.70 9.34
CA SER A 552 -6.93 8.67 10.33
C SER A 552 -6.50 9.02 11.76
N SER A 553 -5.50 9.89 11.93
CA SER A 553 -5.06 10.39 13.25
C SER A 553 -5.95 11.52 13.77
N ASP A 554 -6.66 12.23 12.90
CA ASP A 554 -7.55 13.34 13.27
C ASP A 554 -8.94 12.89 13.74
N LEU A 555 -9.28 11.59 13.64
CA LEU A 555 -10.56 11.01 14.07
C LEU A 555 -10.52 10.35 15.45
N SER A 556 -9.48 10.56 16.27
CA SER A 556 -9.62 10.43 17.70
C SER A 556 -10.63 11.50 18.15
N PRO A 557 -11.65 11.17 18.99
CA PRO A 557 -12.59 12.18 19.45
C PRO A 557 -11.75 13.29 20.05
N SER A 558 -11.82 14.47 19.45
CA SER A 558 -11.24 15.65 20.04
C SER A 558 -11.99 15.87 21.33
N ASP A 559 -11.38 15.49 22.46
CA ASP A 559 -11.75 15.96 23.78
C ASP A 559 -11.55 17.49 23.80
N SER A 560 -12.43 18.20 23.07
CA SER A 560 -12.50 19.65 23.15
C SER A 560 -12.86 20.14 24.55
N SER A 561 -13.43 19.25 25.39
CA SER A 561 -13.67 19.51 26.81
C SER A 561 -12.42 19.34 27.67
N THR A 562 -11.58 18.34 27.41
CA THR A 562 -10.34 18.13 28.17
C THR A 562 -9.30 19.22 27.91
N ASN A 563 -9.19 19.73 26.69
CA ASN A 563 -8.28 20.84 26.39
C ASN A 563 -8.66 22.13 27.11
N ILE A 564 -9.95 22.41 27.31
CA ILE A 564 -10.40 23.57 28.08
C ILE A 564 -10.03 23.38 29.57
N TYR A 565 -10.25 22.20 30.14
CA TYR A 565 -9.86 21.91 31.54
C TYR A 565 -8.34 21.88 31.74
N ILE A 566 -7.56 21.36 30.79
CA ILE A 566 -6.10 21.40 30.81
C ILE A 566 -5.59 22.85 30.70
N ASN A 567 -6.15 23.68 29.84
CA ASN A 567 -5.76 25.08 29.76
C ASN A 567 -6.16 25.88 31.02
N ILE A 568 -7.32 25.60 31.60
CA ILE A 568 -7.75 26.19 32.91
C ILE A 568 -6.83 25.66 34.02
N PHE A 569 -6.44 24.41 34.00
CA PHE A 569 -5.52 23.82 34.99
C PHE A 569 -4.11 24.41 34.86
N ILE A 570 -3.61 24.63 33.64
CA ILE A 570 -2.33 25.30 33.37
C ILE A 570 -2.37 26.76 33.83
N LEU A 571 -3.47 27.48 33.58
CA LEU A 571 -3.67 28.84 34.06
C LEU A 571 -3.73 28.90 35.63
N PHE A 572 -4.35 27.90 36.22
CA PHE A 572 -4.39 27.75 37.67
C PHE A 572 -3.02 27.46 38.28
N ILE A 573 -2.22 26.64 37.66
CA ILE A 573 -0.82 26.36 38.05
C ILE A 573 0.04 27.63 37.92
N ILE A 574 -0.10 28.37 36.80
CA ILE A 574 0.61 29.65 36.61
C ILE A 574 0.22 30.66 37.67
N LEU A 575 -1.07 30.72 38.03
CA LEU A 575 -1.55 31.57 39.15
C LEU A 575 -0.98 31.16 40.51
N ILE A 576 -0.92 29.85 40.80
CA ILE A 576 -0.29 29.32 42.01
C ILE A 576 1.20 29.62 42.05
N ILE A 577 1.90 29.50 40.94
CA ILE A 577 3.34 29.83 40.81
C ILE A 577 3.58 31.32 41.02
N LEU A 578 2.73 32.19 40.52
CA LEU A 578 2.78 33.64 40.73
C LEU A 578 2.50 34.00 42.22
N ILE A 579 1.50 33.36 42.82
CA ILE A 579 1.19 33.55 44.26
C ILE A 579 2.30 33.00 45.13
N SER A 580 2.82 31.80 44.84
CA SER A 580 3.93 31.18 45.55
C SER A 580 5.24 31.96 45.37
N SER A 581 5.49 32.52 44.20
CA SER A 581 6.65 33.38 43.91
C SER A 581 6.57 34.70 44.72
N THR A 582 5.38 35.30 44.81
CA THR A 582 5.18 36.51 45.63
C THR A 582 5.23 36.22 47.14
N LEU A 583 4.76 35.06 47.57
CA LEU A 583 4.89 34.60 48.94
C LEU A 583 6.33 34.16 49.28
N TYR A 584 7.04 33.56 48.32
CA TYR A 584 8.46 33.18 48.44
C TYR A 584 9.35 34.41 48.50
N LEU A 585 9.10 35.44 47.73
CA LEU A 585 9.81 36.73 47.78
C LEU A 585 9.54 37.48 49.10
N LYS A 586 8.32 37.37 49.71
CA LYS A 586 8.00 37.83 51.05
C LYS A 586 8.64 36.99 52.14
N LYS A 587 8.85 35.67 51.94
CA LYS A 587 9.42 34.75 52.93
C LYS A 587 10.96 34.72 52.91
N ARG A 588 11.60 35.16 51.81
CA ARG A 588 13.06 35.20 51.64
C ARG A 588 13.75 36.26 52.55
N ASN A 589 12.96 37.15 53.18
CA ASN A 589 13.47 38.14 54.13
C ASN A 589 13.35 37.67 55.60
N LYS A 590 12.94 36.43 55.89
CA LYS A 590 13.00 35.88 57.26
C LYS A 590 13.43 34.42 57.23
N LYS A 591 14.65 34.20 57.74
CA LYS A 591 15.26 32.97 58.27
C LYS A 591 15.93 31.99 57.29
N LYS A 592 17.25 32.11 57.30
CA LYS A 592 18.18 30.98 57.40
C LYS A 592 17.95 30.30 58.74
N LYS A 593 17.72 29.00 58.76
CA LYS A 593 18.31 27.97 59.63
C LYS A 593 17.56 26.66 59.68
N GLU A 594 18.41 25.60 59.65
CA GLU A 594 18.24 24.22 60.14
C GLU A 594 17.29 23.28 59.36
N PHE A 595 17.79 22.27 58.70
CA PHE A 595 18.58 21.05 58.92
C PHE A 595 17.73 19.84 59.32
N GLU A 596 17.87 18.77 58.59
CA GLU A 596 17.80 17.34 58.88
C GLU A 596 16.50 16.56 58.99
N LEU A 597 16.52 15.50 58.18
CA LEU A 597 16.11 14.09 58.39
C LEU A 597 14.64 13.80 58.70
N ILE A 598 14.07 12.91 57.90
CA ILE A 598 13.77 11.51 58.26
C ILE A 598 13.20 10.75 57.04
N LEU A 599 13.82 9.59 56.82
CA LEU A 599 13.36 8.45 56.01
C LEU A 599 12.01 7.90 56.52
N TYR A 600 11.13 7.45 55.63
CA TYR A 600 10.69 6.05 55.51
C TYR A 600 9.52 5.90 54.48
N SER A 601 9.77 5.08 53.51
CA SER A 601 8.96 4.05 52.83
C SER A 601 7.46 4.25 52.59
N SER A 602 7.07 4.12 51.32
CA SER A 602 6.14 3.09 50.89
C SER A 602 6.14 2.94 49.36
N ASP A 603 6.09 1.69 48.94
CA ASP A 603 6.05 1.22 47.58
C ASP A 603 4.97 1.88 46.73
N ASP A 604 5.40 2.53 45.62
CA ASP A 604 4.65 2.60 44.41
C ASP A 604 5.64 2.34 43.26
N GLN A 605 5.56 1.15 42.67
CA GLN A 605 6.33 0.77 41.50
C GLN A 605 5.93 1.65 40.33
N VAL A 606 6.65 2.74 40.11
CA VAL A 606 6.70 3.44 38.82
C VAL A 606 7.35 2.46 37.85
N LYS A 607 6.58 1.90 36.91
CA LYS A 607 7.12 1.22 35.75
C LYS A 607 8.01 2.21 35.03
N ILE A 608 9.32 2.07 35.18
CA ILE A 608 10.33 2.74 34.35
C ILE A 608 10.12 2.18 32.95
N GLN A 609 9.54 2.96 32.06
CA GLN A 609 9.51 2.64 30.64
C GLN A 609 10.92 2.80 30.11
N ASN A 610 11.62 1.68 29.91
CA ASN A 610 12.94 1.66 29.29
C ASN A 610 12.82 2.05 27.82
N SER A 611 13.73 2.87 27.33
CA SER A 611 13.85 3.16 25.91
C SER A 611 14.16 1.88 25.12
N SER A 612 13.69 1.79 23.89
CA SER A 612 13.85 0.58 23.09
C SER A 612 14.24 0.88 21.64
N ILE A 613 15.19 0.10 21.15
CA ILE A 613 15.62 0.04 19.76
C ILE A 613 15.11 -1.27 19.20
N ARG A 614 14.29 -1.19 18.15
CA ARG A 614 13.73 -2.34 17.46
C ARG A 614 14.35 -2.43 16.07
N LEU A 615 14.93 -3.57 15.78
CA LEU A 615 15.56 -3.89 14.50
C LEU A 615 14.95 -5.13 13.84
N LEU A 616 14.20 -5.94 14.61
CA LEU A 616 13.49 -7.10 14.10
C LEU A 616 12.11 -6.66 13.57
N GLY A 617 11.84 -6.96 12.30
CA GLY A 617 10.63 -6.53 11.59
C GLY A 617 10.64 -5.08 11.10
N GLY A 618 11.76 -4.34 11.27
CA GLY A 618 11.95 -2.96 10.80
C GLY A 618 12.66 -2.08 11.81
N PHE A 619 13.03 -0.87 11.37
CA PHE A 619 13.74 0.10 12.21
C PHE A 619 12.77 0.97 13.00
N GLN A 620 12.75 0.87 14.33
CA GLN A 620 11.97 1.72 15.20
C GLN A 620 12.74 2.08 16.49
N ILE A 621 12.65 3.34 16.91
CA ILE A 621 13.28 3.83 18.15
C ILE A 621 12.26 4.53 19.02
N VAL A 622 12.13 4.05 20.25
CA VAL A 622 11.30 4.65 21.30
C VAL A 622 12.20 5.24 22.38
N ASN A 623 12.00 6.51 22.71
CA ASN A 623 12.82 7.22 23.68
C ASN A 623 12.44 6.89 25.14
N THR A 624 13.18 7.45 26.10
CA THR A 624 12.94 7.28 27.56
C THR A 624 11.57 7.76 28.03
N LYS A 625 10.84 8.53 27.21
CA LYS A 625 9.48 9.01 27.49
C LYS A 625 8.39 8.13 26.84
N GLY A 626 8.77 7.03 26.17
CA GLY A 626 7.84 6.17 25.43
C GLY A 626 7.38 6.75 24.09
N VAL A 627 8.03 7.80 23.59
CA VAL A 627 7.69 8.43 22.30
C VAL A 627 8.52 7.81 21.18
N ASP A 628 7.89 7.48 20.06
CA ASP A 628 8.54 7.04 18.85
C ASP A 628 9.26 8.23 18.18
N ILE A 629 10.57 8.15 18.06
CA ILE A 629 11.42 9.18 17.45
C ILE A 629 12.07 8.71 16.15
N THR A 630 11.59 7.63 15.58
CA THR A 630 12.13 7.02 14.35
C THR A 630 12.23 8.02 13.20
N THR A 631 11.24 8.89 13.04
CA THR A 631 11.21 9.93 12.00
C THR A 631 12.30 11.00 12.13
N GLY A 632 12.90 11.15 13.31
CA GLY A 632 14.05 12.03 13.52
C GLY A 632 15.35 11.53 12.88
N PHE A 633 15.38 10.25 12.50
CA PHE A 633 16.53 9.64 11.84
C PHE A 633 16.43 9.76 10.33
N THR A 634 17.09 10.76 9.74
CA THR A 634 17.24 10.81 8.28
C THR A 634 17.95 9.53 7.78
N GLN A 635 17.83 9.19 6.51
CA GLN A 635 18.42 7.97 5.94
C GLN A 635 19.90 7.81 6.32
N ILE A 636 20.70 8.85 6.12
CA ILE A 636 22.14 8.81 6.44
C ILE A 636 22.39 8.63 7.95
N LEU A 637 21.62 9.26 8.82
CA LEU A 637 21.76 9.11 10.27
C LEU A 637 21.32 7.72 10.74
N ARG A 638 20.26 7.17 10.14
CA ARG A 638 19.79 5.80 10.38
C ARG A 638 20.84 4.77 10.00
N HIS A 639 21.38 4.85 8.77
CA HIS A 639 22.41 3.93 8.30
C HIS A 639 23.70 4.07 9.10
N LEU A 640 24.12 5.29 9.41
CA LEU A 640 25.33 5.53 10.23
C LEU A 640 25.16 4.97 11.67
N PHE A 641 23.98 5.15 12.27
CA PHE A 641 23.66 4.59 13.58
C PHE A 641 23.70 3.07 13.56
N LEU A 642 23.04 2.44 12.59
CA LEU A 642 22.99 0.99 12.44
C LEU A 642 24.36 0.39 12.16
N TYR A 643 25.12 0.99 11.27
CA TYR A 643 26.49 0.58 10.98
C TYR A 643 27.33 0.58 12.26
N MET A 644 27.30 1.70 12.99
CA MET A 644 28.05 1.80 14.24
C MET A 644 27.56 0.80 15.30
N LEU A 645 26.26 0.60 15.45
CA LEU A 645 25.69 -0.34 16.43
C LEU A 645 26.09 -1.78 16.12
N LEU A 646 25.86 -2.22 14.89
CA LEU A 646 26.10 -3.61 14.48
C LEU A 646 27.61 -3.97 14.49
N TYR A 647 28.47 -3.09 13.97
CA TYR A 647 29.92 -3.33 13.98
C TYR A 647 30.52 -3.23 15.39
N SER A 648 30.08 -2.28 16.24
CA SER A 648 30.57 -2.20 17.62
C SER A 648 30.18 -3.40 18.47
N TYR A 649 29.04 -4.02 18.17
CA TYR A 649 28.61 -5.26 18.85
C TYR A 649 29.35 -6.50 18.34
N LYS A 650 29.66 -6.57 17.04
CA LYS A 650 30.31 -7.72 16.40
C LYS A 650 31.84 -7.73 16.63
N ASP A 651 32.48 -6.56 16.52
CA ASP A 651 33.95 -6.42 16.58
C ASP A 651 34.38 -5.50 17.71
N THR A 652 35.14 -6.03 18.65
CA THR A 652 35.70 -5.29 19.80
C THR A 652 36.73 -4.23 19.41
N ASN A 653 37.29 -4.32 18.19
CA ASN A 653 38.26 -3.36 17.68
C ASN A 653 37.65 -2.06 17.21
N GLY A 654 36.34 -2.07 16.88
CA GLY A 654 35.61 -0.91 16.40
C GLY A 654 35.78 -0.59 14.90
N ILE A 655 35.37 0.59 14.49
CA ILE A 655 35.27 1.01 13.08
C ILE A 655 36.31 2.08 12.79
N THR A 656 37.11 1.95 11.74
CA THR A 656 38.06 2.97 11.34
C THR A 656 37.38 4.18 10.68
N SER A 657 38.03 5.33 10.71
CA SER A 657 37.54 6.52 10.01
C SER A 657 37.45 6.32 8.50
N ASP A 658 38.38 5.58 7.92
CA ASP A 658 38.38 5.31 6.48
C ASP A 658 37.27 4.37 6.08
N GLN A 659 36.94 3.33 6.87
CA GLN A 659 35.76 2.47 6.65
C GLN A 659 34.46 3.29 6.64
N LEU A 660 34.27 4.21 7.57
CA LEU A 660 33.08 5.08 7.57
C LEU A 660 33.02 5.96 6.32
N ILE A 661 34.18 6.51 5.88
CA ILE A 661 34.23 7.36 4.70
C ILE A 661 33.97 6.55 3.43
N GLU A 662 34.56 5.38 3.30
CA GLU A 662 34.34 4.49 2.15
C GLU A 662 32.90 4.00 2.05
N THR A 663 32.26 3.70 3.18
CA THR A 663 30.87 3.20 3.18
C THR A 663 29.85 4.31 2.86
N PHE A 664 30.01 5.51 3.42
CA PHE A 664 28.97 6.53 3.39
C PHE A 664 29.26 7.74 2.50
N TRP A 665 30.53 7.97 2.15
CA TRP A 665 30.98 9.14 1.37
C TRP A 665 31.99 8.75 0.30
N PHE A 666 31.83 7.57 -0.28
CA PHE A 666 32.67 7.09 -1.37
C PHE A 666 32.75 8.10 -2.53
N GLY A 667 33.93 8.33 -3.09
CA GLY A 667 34.14 9.26 -4.21
C GLY A 667 34.11 10.75 -3.84
N MET A 668 33.89 11.12 -2.58
CA MET A 668 34.05 12.48 -2.12
C MET A 668 35.54 12.84 -1.85
N ASP A 669 35.88 14.12 -2.05
CA ASP A 669 37.18 14.64 -1.56
C ASP A 669 37.32 14.35 -0.05
N LYS A 670 38.52 13.90 0.34
CA LYS A 670 38.80 13.44 1.71
C LYS A 670 38.48 14.49 2.79
N SER A 671 38.73 15.78 2.53
CA SER A 671 38.40 16.84 3.47
C SER A 671 36.88 17.02 3.63
N ASN A 672 36.14 17.01 2.52
CA ASN A 672 34.69 17.11 2.52
C ASN A 672 34.01 15.88 3.15
N ALA A 673 34.52 14.68 2.87
CA ALA A 673 34.04 13.44 3.48
C ALA A 673 34.26 13.43 5.00
N MET A 674 35.41 13.90 5.49
CA MET A 674 35.69 14.05 6.93
C MET A 674 34.74 15.06 7.59
N ASN A 675 34.48 16.18 6.94
CA ASN A 675 33.57 17.21 7.44
C ASN A 675 32.11 16.64 7.52
N ASN A 676 31.65 15.97 6.46
CA ASN A 676 30.35 15.35 6.43
C ASN A 676 30.19 14.30 7.52
N ARG A 677 31.17 13.41 7.70
CA ARG A 677 31.21 12.44 8.80
C ARG A 677 31.07 13.15 10.16
N ASN A 678 31.88 14.17 10.43
CA ASN A 678 31.85 14.87 11.72
C ASN A 678 30.50 15.56 11.99
N VAL A 679 29.92 16.19 10.98
CA VAL A 679 28.60 16.83 11.07
C VAL A 679 27.51 15.78 11.37
N ASN A 680 27.52 14.65 10.65
CA ASN A 680 26.52 13.60 10.84
C ASN A 680 26.68 12.87 12.19
N LEU A 681 27.92 12.62 12.63
CA LEU A 681 28.17 12.09 13.99
C LEU A 681 27.71 13.06 15.09
N SER A 682 27.87 14.36 14.90
CA SER A 682 27.37 15.36 15.87
C SER A 682 25.84 15.38 15.91
N LYS A 683 25.16 15.33 14.76
CA LYS A 683 23.69 15.21 14.69
C LYS A 683 23.20 13.91 15.32
N LEU A 684 23.87 12.80 15.03
CA LEU A 684 23.54 11.51 15.61
C LEU A 684 23.66 11.51 17.13
N ARG A 685 24.74 12.07 17.68
CA ARG A 685 24.91 12.20 19.14
C ARG A 685 23.78 13.00 19.82
N LEU A 686 23.22 14.00 19.13
CA LEU A 686 22.09 14.77 19.64
C LEU A 686 20.82 13.90 19.73
N LEU A 687 20.53 13.12 18.69
CA LEU A 687 19.37 12.21 18.70
C LEU A 687 19.51 11.10 19.74
N LEU A 688 20.72 10.56 19.91
CA LEU A 688 20.99 9.48 20.87
C LEU A 688 20.78 9.90 22.33
N LYS A 689 20.93 11.19 22.67
CA LYS A 689 20.65 11.70 24.03
C LYS A 689 19.19 11.52 24.46
N ASP A 690 18.25 11.54 23.51
CA ASP A 690 16.84 11.37 23.78
C ASP A 690 16.45 9.89 24.01
N ILE A 691 17.33 8.96 23.56
CA ILE A 691 17.12 7.53 23.70
C ILE A 691 17.64 7.01 25.05
N GLY A 692 18.70 7.59 25.56
CA GLY A 692 19.33 7.18 26.83
C GLY A 692 20.84 7.28 26.78
N ASN A 693 21.49 6.49 27.61
CA ASN A 693 22.95 6.53 27.71
C ASN A 693 23.62 5.72 26.57
N ILE A 694 23.55 6.27 25.35
CA ILE A 694 24.26 5.75 24.17
C ILE A 694 25.36 6.73 23.80
N ASN A 695 26.61 6.25 23.79
CA ASN A 695 27.77 7.06 23.55
C ASN A 695 28.53 6.62 22.30
N ILE A 696 28.92 7.61 21.46
CA ILE A 696 29.81 7.38 20.32
C ILE A 696 31.20 7.91 20.69
N ASN A 697 32.12 6.99 20.91
CA ASN A 697 33.49 7.29 21.33
C ASN A 697 34.48 7.04 20.21
N HIS A 698 35.55 7.85 20.17
CA HIS A 698 36.70 7.64 19.30
C HIS A 698 37.92 7.40 20.15
N LYS A 699 38.47 6.19 20.05
CA LYS A 699 39.66 5.81 20.85
C LYS A 699 40.60 4.98 20.00
N ASN A 700 41.89 5.30 20.06
CA ASN A 700 42.98 4.60 19.35
C ASN A 700 42.75 4.49 17.81
N GLY A 701 42.11 5.52 17.20
CA GLY A 701 41.83 5.52 15.75
C GLY A 701 40.51 4.83 15.33
N TYR A 702 39.79 4.25 16.28
CA TYR A 702 38.55 3.51 16.05
C TYR A 702 37.35 4.19 16.68
N TRP A 703 36.19 4.10 16.01
CA TRP A 703 34.89 4.54 16.47
C TRP A 703 34.13 3.38 17.10
N HIS A 704 33.56 3.62 18.27
CA HIS A 704 32.74 2.66 19.00
C HIS A 704 31.44 3.29 19.43
N LEU A 705 30.35 2.56 19.31
CA LEU A 705 29.06 2.86 19.93
C LEU A 705 28.92 1.97 21.17
N THR A 706 28.71 2.59 22.32
CA THR A 706 28.45 1.90 23.60
C THR A 706 27.04 2.24 24.10
N MET A 707 26.34 1.25 24.60
CA MET A 707 24.97 1.38 25.08
C MET A 707 24.85 0.83 26.49
N ASP A 708 24.14 1.57 27.35
CA ASP A 708 23.85 1.16 28.73
C ASP A 708 22.71 0.13 28.76
N THR A 709 22.65 -0.68 29.81
CA THR A 709 21.60 -1.68 30.08
C THR A 709 20.20 -1.08 30.26
N SER A 710 20.07 0.23 30.44
CA SER A 710 18.79 0.96 30.45
C SER A 710 18.14 1.08 29.07
N VAL A 711 18.90 0.85 27.99
CA VAL A 711 18.40 0.87 26.61
C VAL A 711 18.29 -0.55 26.08
N SER A 712 17.10 -1.00 25.77
CA SER A 712 16.89 -2.34 25.20
C SER A 712 17.03 -2.33 23.67
N CYS A 713 17.70 -3.35 23.12
CA CYS A 713 17.78 -3.59 21.68
C CYS A 713 17.40 -5.04 21.38
N ASP A 714 16.33 -5.24 20.62
CA ASP A 714 15.78 -6.58 20.36
C ASP A 714 16.72 -7.47 19.58
N TYR A 715 17.48 -6.94 18.65
CA TYR A 715 18.51 -7.69 17.92
C TYR A 715 19.64 -8.17 18.84
N ILE A 716 20.15 -7.31 19.72
CA ILE A 716 21.21 -7.68 20.67
C ILE A 716 20.68 -8.74 21.66
N GLU A 717 19.47 -8.52 22.22
CA GLU A 717 18.80 -9.48 23.07
C GLU A 717 18.64 -10.84 22.36
N MET A 718 18.23 -10.84 21.08
CA MET A 718 18.08 -12.06 20.29
C MET A 718 19.41 -12.80 20.13
N ILE A 719 20.47 -12.10 19.76
CA ILE A 719 21.80 -12.74 19.59
C ILE A 719 22.31 -13.35 20.90
N ASP A 720 22.11 -12.68 22.02
CA ASP A 720 22.51 -13.19 23.34
C ASP A 720 21.68 -14.41 23.76
N LEU A 721 20.37 -14.39 23.49
CA LEU A 721 19.48 -15.53 23.71
C LEU A 721 19.84 -16.73 22.80
N LEU A 722 20.21 -16.51 21.56
CA LEU A 722 20.65 -17.56 20.65
C LEU A 722 21.95 -18.20 21.13
N LYS A 723 22.94 -17.40 21.54
CA LYS A 723 24.18 -17.92 22.15
C LYS A 723 23.89 -18.75 23.42
N LYS A 724 22.96 -18.27 24.26
CA LYS A 724 22.53 -18.97 25.45
C LYS A 724 21.81 -20.28 25.11
N ALA A 725 20.87 -20.26 24.18
CA ALA A 725 20.15 -21.45 23.73
C ALA A 725 21.12 -22.51 23.17
N ASN A 726 22.11 -22.11 22.37
CA ASN A 726 23.15 -23.03 21.86
C ASN A 726 23.91 -23.72 22.98
N ALA A 727 24.23 -23.00 24.05
CA ALA A 727 24.88 -23.61 25.22
C ALA A 727 23.93 -24.56 25.97
N GLU A 728 22.64 -24.15 26.11
CA GLU A 728 21.60 -24.92 26.81
C GLU A 728 21.20 -26.19 26.07
N VAL A 729 21.10 -26.16 24.73
CA VAL A 729 20.90 -27.35 23.87
C VAL A 729 21.98 -28.39 24.11
N LYS A 730 23.25 -27.95 24.13
CA LYS A 730 24.40 -28.85 24.35
C LYS A 730 24.44 -29.42 25.75
N SER A 731 24.01 -28.67 26.76
CA SER A 731 24.09 -29.08 28.17
C SER A 731 22.77 -29.65 28.73
N LYS A 732 21.69 -29.68 27.94
CA LYS A 732 20.34 -30.17 28.29
C LYS A 732 19.79 -29.61 29.60
N VAL A 733 19.84 -28.29 29.74
CA VAL A 733 19.40 -27.59 30.96
C VAL A 733 17.90 -27.27 30.89
N PRO A 734 17.13 -27.39 31.98
CA PRO A 734 15.67 -27.10 32.01
C PRO A 734 15.27 -25.67 31.62
N SER A 735 16.19 -24.70 31.67
CA SER A 735 15.93 -23.32 31.30
C SER A 735 15.74 -23.10 29.78
N LEU A 736 16.08 -24.08 28.95
CA LEU A 736 16.01 -23.99 27.49
C LEU A 736 14.60 -23.58 27.00
N LEU A 737 13.53 -24.16 27.52
CA LEU A 737 12.16 -23.83 27.12
C LEU A 737 11.82 -22.34 27.38
N THR A 738 12.29 -21.78 28.50
CA THR A 738 12.10 -20.36 28.79
C THR A 738 12.87 -19.49 27.82
N THR A 739 14.12 -19.86 27.48
CA THR A 739 14.95 -19.16 26.51
C THR A 739 14.33 -19.24 25.11
N LEU A 740 13.84 -20.40 24.67
CA LEU A 740 13.19 -20.59 23.36
C LEU A 740 11.83 -19.85 23.27
N ASN A 741 11.06 -19.79 24.36
CA ASN A 741 9.85 -18.99 24.38
C ASN A 741 10.17 -17.50 24.13
N ARG A 742 11.21 -16.97 24.78
CA ARG A 742 11.62 -15.59 24.54
C ARG A 742 12.15 -15.35 23.12
N ILE A 743 12.95 -16.30 22.58
CA ILE A 743 13.37 -16.28 21.18
C ILE A 743 12.15 -16.27 20.25
N SER A 744 11.12 -17.08 20.53
CA SER A 744 9.90 -17.13 19.73
C SER A 744 9.14 -15.80 19.71
N GLU A 745 9.07 -15.10 20.84
CA GLU A 745 8.44 -13.76 20.93
C GLU A 745 9.19 -12.72 20.09
N LEU A 746 10.50 -12.74 20.11
CA LEU A 746 11.33 -11.83 19.33
C LEU A 746 11.33 -12.19 17.85
N GLY A 747 11.46 -13.48 17.50
CA GLY A 747 11.50 -13.95 16.12
C GLY A 747 10.19 -13.73 15.36
N GLN A 748 9.04 -13.76 16.05
CA GLN A 748 7.74 -13.43 15.45
C GLN A 748 7.61 -11.95 15.02
N LYS A 749 8.53 -11.06 15.43
CA LYS A 749 8.53 -9.67 14.94
C LYS A 749 8.98 -9.55 13.48
N GLY A 750 9.69 -10.53 12.94
CA GLY A 750 10.16 -10.57 11.57
C GLY A 750 11.69 -10.57 11.43
N GLU A 751 12.15 -10.44 10.20
CA GLU A 751 13.56 -10.45 9.83
C GLU A 751 14.31 -9.22 10.34
N LEU A 752 15.65 -9.31 10.36
CA LEU A 752 16.51 -8.18 10.71
C LEU A 752 16.45 -7.09 9.63
N LEU A 753 15.92 -5.91 9.97
CA LEU A 753 15.92 -4.71 9.12
C LEU A 753 15.47 -5.00 7.66
N PRO A 754 14.27 -5.54 7.43
CA PRO A 754 13.82 -5.91 6.08
C PRO A 754 13.82 -4.73 5.10
N ASP A 755 13.61 -3.50 5.61
CA ASP A 755 13.51 -2.29 4.81
C ASP A 755 14.88 -1.67 4.41
N ILE A 756 16.00 -2.26 4.80
CA ILE A 756 17.34 -1.76 4.49
C ILE A 756 18.03 -2.74 3.54
N THR A 757 18.39 -2.25 2.36
CA THR A 757 18.96 -3.05 1.26
C THR A 757 20.42 -2.67 0.92
N GLU A 758 21.10 -2.03 1.83
CA GLU A 758 22.50 -1.61 1.66
C GLU A 758 23.44 -2.82 1.75
N GLU A 759 24.39 -2.96 0.82
CA GLU A 759 25.31 -4.10 0.72
C GLU A 759 26.07 -4.39 2.03
N TRP A 760 26.42 -3.36 2.80
CA TRP A 760 27.16 -3.52 4.06
C TRP A 760 26.38 -4.26 5.15
N ILE A 761 25.03 -4.31 5.07
CA ILE A 761 24.18 -4.97 6.07
C ILE A 761 23.91 -6.44 5.74
N ASP A 762 24.02 -6.83 4.46
CA ASP A 762 23.66 -8.18 4.00
C ASP A 762 24.37 -9.26 4.79
N ARG A 763 25.65 -9.06 5.06
CA ARG A 763 26.42 -9.98 5.91
C ARG A 763 25.84 -10.16 7.33
N PHE A 764 25.27 -9.08 7.92
CA PHE A 764 24.66 -9.18 9.25
C PHE A 764 23.33 -9.93 9.20
N LYS A 765 22.55 -9.73 8.14
CA LYS A 765 21.30 -10.45 7.90
C LYS A 765 21.56 -11.92 7.67
N GLU A 766 22.54 -12.25 6.86
CA GLU A 766 22.95 -13.61 6.57
C GLU A 766 23.46 -14.32 7.83
N ASP A 767 24.42 -13.73 8.55
CA ASP A 767 24.96 -14.27 9.80
C ASP A 767 23.83 -14.51 10.84
N TYR A 768 22.87 -13.58 10.94
CA TYR A 768 21.72 -13.68 11.82
C TYR A 768 20.77 -14.80 11.41
N SER A 769 20.42 -14.90 10.14
CA SER A 769 19.50 -15.90 9.60
C SER A 769 20.08 -17.31 9.77
N ILE A 770 21.37 -17.51 9.47
CA ILE A 770 22.07 -18.79 9.65
C ILE A 770 22.08 -19.18 11.12
N LEU A 771 22.52 -18.27 12.00
CA LEU A 771 22.60 -18.55 13.44
C LEU A 771 21.21 -18.90 14.03
N LEU A 772 20.18 -18.17 13.64
CA LEU A 772 18.79 -18.39 14.06
C LEU A 772 18.30 -19.77 13.61
N SER A 773 18.43 -20.07 12.32
CA SER A 773 17.95 -21.31 11.72
C SER A 773 18.67 -22.52 12.32
N ASP A 774 20.01 -22.50 12.43
CA ASP A 774 20.78 -23.59 12.98
C ASP A 774 20.35 -23.96 14.41
N ILE A 775 20.23 -22.96 15.28
CA ILE A 775 19.88 -23.19 16.69
C ILE A 775 18.43 -23.66 16.83
N LEU A 776 17.51 -23.10 16.04
CA LEU A 776 16.11 -23.50 16.07
C LEU A 776 15.93 -24.90 15.50
N LEU A 777 16.61 -25.27 14.39
CA LEU A 777 16.58 -26.61 13.80
C LEU A 777 17.13 -27.69 14.75
N GLU A 778 18.14 -27.36 15.54
CA GLU A 778 18.61 -28.27 16.58
C GLU A 778 17.62 -28.36 17.75
N SER A 779 17.02 -27.24 18.14
CA SER A 779 16.09 -27.18 19.28
C SER A 779 14.78 -27.93 19.02
N ILE A 780 14.19 -27.82 17.83
CA ILE A 780 12.90 -28.47 17.49
C ILE A 780 13.00 -30.02 17.46
N LYS A 781 14.21 -30.56 17.37
CA LYS A 781 14.46 -32.03 17.42
C LYS A 781 14.38 -32.58 18.85
N LEU A 782 14.49 -31.75 19.86
CA LEU A 782 14.54 -32.18 21.26
C LEU A 782 13.16 -32.64 21.75
N PRO A 783 13.08 -33.76 22.52
CA PRO A 783 11.82 -34.30 23.03
C PRO A 783 11.03 -33.27 23.88
N GLU A 784 11.73 -32.48 24.69
CA GLU A 784 11.16 -31.46 25.56
C GLU A 784 10.45 -30.36 24.75
N VAL A 785 11.03 -29.96 23.62
CA VAL A 785 10.45 -28.95 22.72
C VAL A 785 9.30 -29.53 21.90
N LYS A 786 9.42 -30.81 21.49
CA LYS A 786 8.33 -31.51 20.77
C LYS A 786 7.07 -31.67 21.60
N SER A 787 7.20 -31.80 22.91
CA SER A 787 6.02 -31.88 23.82
C SER A 787 5.26 -30.55 23.94
N GLU A 788 5.94 -29.41 23.72
CA GLU A 788 5.39 -28.06 23.78
C GLU A 788 4.88 -27.62 22.40
N LEU A 789 3.75 -28.18 21.95
CA LEU A 789 3.24 -28.04 20.57
C LEU A 789 3.08 -26.59 20.10
N MET A 790 2.70 -25.67 20.98
CA MET A 790 2.54 -24.24 20.61
C MET A 790 3.91 -23.58 20.40
N LEU A 791 4.89 -23.90 21.22
CA LEU A 791 6.26 -23.42 21.04
C LEU A 791 6.86 -24.02 19.76
N LEU A 792 6.74 -25.32 19.56
CA LEU A 792 7.19 -26.03 18.37
C LEU A 792 6.63 -25.40 17.08
N LEU A 793 5.34 -25.09 17.07
CA LEU A 793 4.68 -24.42 15.95
C LEU A 793 5.32 -23.06 15.66
N LYS A 794 5.51 -22.21 16.67
CA LYS A 794 6.12 -20.89 16.52
C LYS A 794 7.56 -20.96 16.01
N LEU A 795 8.37 -21.88 16.55
CA LEU A 795 9.76 -22.04 16.12
C LEU A 795 9.85 -22.51 14.67
N ALA A 796 9.00 -23.47 14.26
CA ALA A 796 8.93 -23.92 12.88
C ALA A 796 8.48 -22.82 11.92
N GLU A 797 7.56 -21.96 12.34
CA GLU A 797 7.13 -20.80 11.54
C GLU A 797 8.23 -19.75 11.36
N ILE A 798 9.06 -19.51 12.37
CA ILE A 798 10.21 -18.61 12.28
C ILE A 798 11.25 -19.16 11.30
N ILE A 799 11.54 -20.45 11.31
CA ILE A 799 12.46 -21.07 10.35
C ILE A 799 11.92 -20.92 8.93
N LEU A 800 10.64 -21.25 8.72
CA LEU A 800 10.00 -21.16 7.41
C LEU A 800 9.86 -19.71 6.88
N SER A 801 9.92 -18.70 7.75
CA SER A 801 9.98 -17.31 7.30
C SER A 801 11.34 -16.92 6.72
N SER A 802 12.43 -17.60 7.15
CA SER A 802 13.78 -17.39 6.62
C SER A 802 14.09 -18.31 5.43
N ASP A 803 13.61 -19.55 5.49
CA ASP A 803 13.72 -20.54 4.41
C ASP A 803 12.39 -21.29 4.23
N SER A 804 11.61 -20.88 3.24
CA SER A 804 10.28 -21.44 2.95
C SER A 804 10.34 -22.91 2.48
N LEU A 805 11.52 -23.40 2.09
CA LEU A 805 11.73 -24.75 1.58
C LEU A 805 12.37 -25.70 2.59
N ASP A 806 12.56 -25.30 3.86
CA ASP A 806 13.12 -26.17 4.89
C ASP A 806 12.19 -27.35 5.21
N GLU A 807 12.64 -28.55 4.83
CA GLU A 807 11.88 -29.79 4.99
C GLU A 807 11.68 -30.22 6.45
N ASN A 808 12.59 -29.88 7.34
CA ASN A 808 12.45 -30.18 8.77
C ASN A 808 11.41 -29.26 9.41
N ALA A 809 11.49 -27.99 9.13
CA ALA A 809 10.57 -27.00 9.70
C ALA A 809 9.11 -27.28 9.28
N ILE A 810 8.86 -27.60 8.01
CA ILE A 810 7.50 -27.95 7.57
C ILE A 810 6.99 -29.22 8.23
N GLN A 811 7.86 -30.23 8.44
CA GLN A 811 7.51 -31.43 9.18
C GLN A 811 6.99 -31.11 10.58
N TYR A 812 7.78 -30.35 11.34
CA TYR A 812 7.42 -30.01 12.72
C TYR A 812 6.22 -29.05 12.79
N LYS A 813 6.04 -28.16 11.81
CA LYS A 813 4.84 -27.34 11.68
C LYS A 813 3.60 -28.20 11.47
N CYS A 814 3.64 -29.13 10.52
CA CYS A 814 2.54 -30.03 10.23
C CYS A 814 2.23 -30.94 11.41
N TYR A 815 3.26 -31.49 12.06
CA TYR A 815 3.14 -32.28 13.27
C TYR A 815 2.43 -31.50 14.38
N ALA A 816 2.91 -30.31 14.72
CA ALA A 816 2.32 -29.46 15.75
C ALA A 816 0.85 -29.14 15.46
N LEU A 817 0.53 -28.72 14.23
CA LEU A 817 -0.85 -28.42 13.82
C LEU A 817 -1.76 -29.64 13.94
N HIS A 818 -1.26 -30.84 13.54
CA HIS A 818 -2.04 -32.07 13.62
C HIS A 818 -2.41 -32.41 15.08
N TYR A 819 -1.44 -32.38 15.99
CA TYR A 819 -1.68 -32.72 17.41
C TYR A 819 -2.36 -31.61 18.21
N LEU A 820 -2.35 -30.37 17.73
CA LEU A 820 -3.21 -29.29 18.21
C LEU A 820 -4.68 -29.40 17.74
N GLY A 821 -5.01 -30.50 17.03
CA GLY A 821 -6.37 -30.74 16.53
C GLY A 821 -6.72 -30.01 15.21
N LYS A 822 -5.78 -29.25 14.65
CA LYS A 822 -5.95 -28.50 13.38
C LYS A 822 -5.57 -29.36 12.15
N LYS A 823 -6.14 -30.58 12.05
CA LYS A 823 -5.76 -31.58 11.05
C LYS A 823 -5.89 -31.10 9.60
N GLY A 824 -6.98 -30.37 9.30
CA GLY A 824 -7.19 -29.80 7.95
C GLY A 824 -6.10 -28.80 7.57
N LEU A 825 -5.75 -27.88 8.48
CA LEU A 825 -4.72 -26.88 8.27
C LEU A 825 -3.32 -27.53 8.13
N SER A 826 -3.05 -28.57 8.92
CA SER A 826 -1.81 -29.36 8.82
C SER A 826 -1.63 -29.94 7.41
N LYS A 827 -2.68 -30.57 6.87
CA LYS A 827 -2.66 -31.15 5.52
C LYS A 827 -2.49 -30.08 4.44
N GLN A 828 -3.22 -28.98 4.54
CA GLN A 828 -3.11 -27.86 3.61
C GLN A 828 -1.71 -27.23 3.61
N CYS A 829 -1.09 -27.05 4.79
CA CYS A 829 0.29 -26.54 4.87
C CYS A 829 1.27 -27.46 4.14
N TYR A 830 1.12 -28.77 4.29
CA TYR A 830 1.97 -29.73 3.58
C TYR A 830 1.74 -29.69 2.06
N GLU A 831 0.49 -29.63 1.60
CA GLU A 831 0.15 -29.56 0.18
C GLU A 831 0.72 -28.30 -0.47
N ASN A 832 0.53 -27.14 0.16
CA ASN A 832 1.10 -25.87 -0.31
C ASN A 832 2.64 -25.91 -0.38
N PHE A 833 3.28 -26.50 0.62
CA PHE A 833 4.73 -26.70 0.62
C PHE A 833 5.19 -27.58 -0.54
N CYS A 834 4.52 -28.69 -0.80
CA CYS A 834 4.85 -29.59 -1.91
C CYS A 834 4.71 -28.90 -3.27
N GLU A 835 3.67 -28.07 -3.43
CA GLU A 835 3.48 -27.28 -4.66
C GLU A 835 4.61 -26.28 -4.85
N GLU A 836 4.96 -25.54 -3.81
CA GLU A 836 6.05 -24.53 -3.85
C GLU A 836 7.42 -25.19 -4.05
N TYR A 837 7.70 -26.26 -3.32
CA TYR A 837 8.92 -27.03 -3.45
C TYR A 837 9.11 -27.57 -4.88
N THR A 838 8.05 -28.17 -5.44
CA THR A 838 8.08 -28.67 -6.83
C THR A 838 8.24 -27.54 -7.83
N ARG A 839 7.61 -26.40 -7.59
CA ARG A 839 7.71 -25.22 -8.46
C ARG A 839 9.13 -24.65 -8.53
N ILE A 840 9.85 -24.63 -7.39
CA ILE A 840 11.18 -24.00 -7.28
C ILE A 840 12.30 -24.99 -7.61
N LEU A 841 12.22 -26.22 -7.10
CA LEU A 841 13.29 -27.23 -7.23
C LEU A 841 13.06 -28.26 -8.35
N GLY A 842 11.86 -28.27 -8.96
CA GLY A 842 11.51 -29.20 -10.05
C GLY A 842 11.27 -30.63 -9.61
N THR A 843 11.40 -30.96 -8.32
CA THR A 843 11.20 -32.28 -7.74
C THR A 843 10.22 -32.24 -6.60
N LYS A 844 9.56 -33.36 -6.29
CA LYS A 844 8.71 -33.46 -5.08
C LYS A 844 9.58 -33.72 -3.85
N PRO A 845 9.19 -33.23 -2.66
CA PRO A 845 9.88 -33.57 -1.43
C PRO A 845 9.76 -35.11 -1.18
N GLU A 846 10.80 -35.71 -0.65
CA GLU A 846 10.86 -37.18 -0.41
C GLU A 846 9.91 -37.64 0.69
N MET A 847 9.46 -36.71 1.53
CA MET A 847 8.67 -36.99 2.72
C MET A 847 7.17 -37.01 2.41
N GLU A 848 6.45 -38.04 2.87
CA GLU A 848 4.98 -38.09 2.78
C GLU A 848 4.29 -37.56 4.04
N TYR A 849 3.12 -36.93 3.88
CA TYR A 849 2.33 -36.44 5.01
C TYR A 849 1.98 -37.50 6.04
N SER A 850 1.75 -38.76 5.57
CA SER A 850 1.47 -39.92 6.44
C SER A 850 2.63 -40.22 7.40
N ASP A 851 3.87 -39.95 7.03
CA ASP A 851 5.05 -40.21 7.84
C ASP A 851 5.31 -39.14 8.87
N ILE A 852 4.92 -37.87 8.54
CA ILE A 852 5.00 -36.76 9.48
C ILE A 852 4.13 -37.00 10.72
N ILE A 853 2.91 -37.51 10.51
CA ILE A 853 1.95 -37.74 11.60
C ILE A 853 2.13 -39.05 12.37
N LYS A 854 2.95 -39.98 11.85
CA LYS A 854 3.26 -41.28 12.51
C LYS A 854 4.53 -41.26 13.34
N ARG A 855 5.42 -40.27 13.14
CA ARG A 855 6.67 -40.13 13.92
C ARG A 855 6.33 -39.62 15.33
N SER A 856 6.14 -40.54 16.26
CA SER A 856 6.06 -40.29 17.71
C SER A 856 7.46 -40.04 18.30
#